data_7187a170dd8c4cc6fda12918ba9f46b7
#
_entry.id   7187a170dd8c4cc6fda12918ba9f46b7
#
_cell.length_a   1.000
_cell.length_b   1.000
_cell.length_c   1.000
_cell.angle_alpha   90.00
_cell.angle_beta   90.00
_cell.angle_gamma   90.00
#
_symmetry.space_group_name_H-M   'P 1'
#
loop_
_entity.id
_entity.type
_entity.pdbx_description
1 polymer ?
#
loop_
_entity_poly.entity_id
_entity_poly.type
_entity_poly.pdbx_seq_one_letter_code
_entity_poly.pdbx_strand_id
1 'polypeptide(L)'
;MEQEHNHHTHDCGCGHCNEHHHEHHEHEHHHHHEHGGSKRTLLLIVLTTLLLIGAVVVEKYCGLPTWQLLLVYLVPYLLIGQDTLKEAFEGIVRGDMFNEHFLMSVATIGALCIGFLPGAETEFPEAVFVMLFFQIGELFEGYAEGKSRDSISHLMDIRPDTATVERGGELVVVSPSDVQVGETIVIKPGEKVALDGRVIEGESSLNTVALTGESVPRDVAKGDEVVSGCVNLTGVLRVQTTKSFGESTVSKIISLVESADEHKSHSESFIARFAHVYTPIVVIAALLLAVVPPLFASGSFVDSFAIWLHRALIFLVVSCPCALVISVPLTFFGGLGGASRRGILVKGSNYMDALAKLGVVVFDKTGTLTYGEFAVEAVHPTEFDAHELLHLAAHVEHFSTHPIGAALRDAFPQEAHDGCKITDIEEVAGQGVRANVGGRLVCVGNEKMMEAVGTAWHKCHRVGTIIHVAVDGKYVGHIVINDHIKDDSAEAVSALRKVGVERTVMLTGDRDEVAKDVAERVGIEEYHAGLLPTDKVSQVERLLNEKKADVTLAFVGDGINDAPVLKRADIGIAMGALGSDAAIEAADVVLMDDKPSKIALAVAIARRTIGIARQNVWFAIGVKVAILLLAAFGMGTMWMAVFADVGVTVLAVLNAMRALKS
;
A
#
# COMPACT_ATOMS: atom_id res chain seq x y z
N MET A 1 -31.61 49.82 31.78
CA MET A 1 -30.69 50.63 30.99
C MET A 1 -29.92 49.66 30.12
N GLU A 2 -30.47 49.16 29.01
CA GLU A 2 -30.66 49.79 27.68
C GLU A 2 -29.41 50.42 27.10
N GLN A 3 -28.97 49.80 26.03
CA GLN A 3 -28.54 50.33 24.72
C GLN A 3 -27.75 49.20 24.00
N GLU A 4 -28.28 48.44 23.03
CA GLU A 4 -28.48 48.70 21.59
C GLU A 4 -27.34 49.46 20.90
N HIS A 5 -26.72 48.77 19.90
CA HIS A 5 -26.34 49.29 18.57
C HIS A 5 -25.73 48.12 17.77
N ASN A 6 -26.38 47.63 16.80
CA ASN A 6 -26.62 48.08 15.40
C ASN A 6 -25.66 47.48 14.38
N HIS A 7 -26.27 46.76 13.47
CA HIS A 7 -25.81 46.16 12.20
C HIS A 7 -25.13 47.16 11.26
N HIS A 8 -24.11 46.73 10.58
CA HIS A 8 -23.83 47.16 9.22
C HIS A 8 -23.57 45.98 8.30
N THR A 9 -24.53 45.70 7.46
CA THR A 9 -24.49 44.94 6.24
C THR A 9 -23.71 45.71 5.17
N HIS A 10 -22.71 45.07 4.56
CA HIS A 10 -22.24 45.46 3.22
C HIS A 10 -22.53 44.34 2.25
N ASP A 11 -23.48 44.65 1.38
CA ASP A 11 -23.86 43.92 0.18
C ASP A 11 -22.82 44.17 -0.90
N CYS A 12 -22.26 43.10 -1.48
CA CYS A 12 -21.53 43.14 -2.73
C CYS A 12 -21.96 41.94 -3.57
N GLY A 13 -22.88 42.21 -4.49
CA GLY A 13 -23.35 41.27 -5.48
C GLY A 13 -22.27 40.89 -6.49
N CYS A 14 -22.07 39.61 -6.70
CA CYS A 14 -21.59 39.03 -7.95
C CYS A 14 -22.32 37.70 -8.15
N GLY A 15 -23.05 37.62 -9.24
CA GLY A 15 -23.89 36.50 -9.60
C GLY A 15 -23.09 35.30 -10.13
N HIS A 16 -23.78 34.16 -10.15
CA HIS A 16 -23.47 32.91 -10.82
C HIS A 16 -22.37 32.06 -10.19
N CYS A 17 -22.75 31.26 -9.22
CA CYS A 17 -22.19 29.91 -9.03
C CYS A 17 -23.33 28.90 -9.08
N ASN A 18 -23.35 28.06 -10.10
CA ASN A 18 -24.18 26.87 -10.20
C ASN A 18 -23.78 25.90 -9.08
N GLU A 19 -24.70 25.65 -8.18
CA GLU A 19 -24.61 24.53 -7.22
C GLU A 19 -24.83 23.23 -8.00
N HIS A 20 -23.75 22.51 -8.26
CA HIS A 20 -23.82 21.09 -8.54
C HIS A 20 -23.84 20.37 -7.18
N HIS A 21 -25.02 19.97 -6.76
CA HIS A 21 -25.20 18.95 -5.74
C HIS A 21 -24.61 17.64 -6.27
N HIS A 22 -23.42 17.26 -5.82
CA HIS A 22 -22.96 15.90 -5.87
C HIS A 22 -23.63 15.16 -4.73
N GLU A 23 -24.66 14.39 -5.05
CA GLU A 23 -25.17 13.35 -4.19
C GLU A 23 -24.08 12.29 -4.02
N HIS A 24 -23.46 12.26 -2.85
CA HIS A 24 -22.64 11.14 -2.40
C HIS A 24 -23.57 9.95 -2.16
N HIS A 25 -23.65 9.06 -3.12
CA HIS A 25 -24.12 7.70 -2.88
C HIS A 25 -23.03 6.97 -2.11
N GLU A 26 -23.15 6.97 -0.79
CA GLU A 26 -22.42 6.04 0.08
C GLU A 26 -22.94 4.63 -0.21
N HIS A 27 -22.20 3.87 -1.00
CA HIS A 27 -22.34 2.42 -1.08
C HIS A 27 -21.51 1.80 0.05
N GLU A 28 -22.05 1.79 1.25
CA GLU A 28 -21.55 0.93 2.33
C GLU A 28 -21.88 -0.54 2.00
N HIS A 29 -20.96 -1.25 1.38
CA HIS A 29 -20.94 -2.71 1.38
C HIS A 29 -20.16 -3.19 2.61
N HIS A 30 -20.69 -3.01 3.80
CA HIS A 30 -20.21 -3.71 4.99
C HIS A 30 -20.86 -5.09 5.08
N HIS A 31 -20.26 -6.08 4.42
CA HIS A 31 -20.51 -7.48 4.78
C HIS A 31 -19.66 -7.83 6.01
N HIS A 32 -20.21 -7.60 7.20
CA HIS A 32 -19.70 -8.20 8.43
C HIS A 32 -19.99 -9.71 8.41
N HIS A 33 -19.09 -10.50 7.84
CA HIS A 33 -19.07 -11.94 8.09
C HIS A 33 -18.35 -12.22 9.41
N GLU A 34 -19.13 -12.32 10.50
CA GLU A 34 -18.65 -12.84 11.77
C GLU A 34 -18.09 -14.26 11.59
N HIS A 35 -16.96 -14.58 12.22
CA HIS A 35 -16.33 -15.90 12.26
C HIS A 35 -17.24 -17.06 12.72
N GLY A 36 -18.47 -16.79 13.17
CA GLY A 36 -19.51 -17.77 13.48
C GLY A 36 -20.22 -18.37 12.28
N GLY A 37 -20.22 -17.70 11.09
CA GLY A 37 -20.97 -18.10 9.90
C GLY A 37 -20.42 -19.37 9.24
N SER A 38 -19.11 -19.51 9.12
CA SER A 38 -18.45 -20.60 8.39
C SER A 38 -18.80 -22.02 8.89
N LYS A 39 -18.92 -22.23 10.21
CA LYS A 39 -19.31 -23.54 10.77
C LYS A 39 -20.77 -23.88 10.52
N ARG A 40 -21.66 -22.87 10.55
CA ARG A 40 -23.08 -23.03 10.26
C ARG A 40 -23.27 -23.37 8.79
N THR A 41 -22.63 -22.65 7.90
CA THR A 41 -22.69 -22.91 6.44
C THR A 41 -22.17 -24.31 6.08
N LEU A 42 -21.04 -24.73 6.67
CA LEU A 42 -20.51 -26.09 6.48
C LEU A 42 -21.50 -27.16 6.95
N LEU A 43 -22.17 -26.98 8.09
CA LEU A 43 -23.16 -27.90 8.60
C LEU A 43 -24.39 -27.96 7.70
N LEU A 44 -24.84 -26.81 7.15
CA LEU A 44 -25.95 -26.73 6.18
C LEU A 44 -25.60 -27.45 4.89
N ILE A 45 -24.37 -27.29 4.37
CA ILE A 45 -23.87 -27.99 3.18
C ILE A 45 -23.91 -29.51 3.39
N VAL A 46 -23.39 -30.01 4.51
CA VAL A 46 -23.39 -31.45 4.82
C VAL A 46 -24.83 -31.98 4.96
N LEU A 47 -25.69 -31.28 5.69
CA LEU A 47 -27.08 -31.68 5.89
C LEU A 47 -27.85 -31.71 4.56
N THR A 48 -27.69 -30.67 3.75
CA THR A 48 -28.35 -30.60 2.41
C THR A 48 -27.84 -31.68 1.50
N THR A 49 -26.56 -32.00 1.53
CA THR A 49 -26.02 -33.12 0.72
C THR A 49 -26.63 -34.43 1.12
N LEU A 50 -26.81 -34.71 2.40
CA LEU A 50 -27.49 -35.92 2.90
C LEU A 50 -28.97 -35.97 2.47
N LEU A 51 -29.68 -34.85 2.58
CA LEU A 51 -31.07 -34.71 2.16
C LEU A 51 -31.21 -34.88 0.64
N LEU A 52 -30.29 -34.31 -0.15
CA LEU A 52 -30.27 -34.48 -1.62
C LEU A 52 -30.10 -35.96 -2.02
N ILE A 53 -29.14 -36.64 -1.38
CA ILE A 53 -28.96 -38.10 -1.63
C ILE A 53 -30.23 -38.87 -1.26
N GLY A 54 -30.86 -38.55 -0.13
CA GLY A 54 -32.12 -39.10 0.29
C GLY A 54 -33.25 -38.86 -0.73
N ALA A 55 -33.38 -37.64 -1.24
CA ALA A 55 -34.37 -37.24 -2.25
C ALA A 55 -34.20 -38.03 -3.57
N VAL A 56 -32.94 -38.17 -4.05
CA VAL A 56 -32.63 -39.00 -5.25
C VAL A 56 -32.98 -40.45 -5.03
N VAL A 57 -32.75 -41.02 -3.86
CA VAL A 57 -33.17 -42.39 -3.52
C VAL A 57 -34.69 -42.52 -3.54
N VAL A 58 -35.41 -41.58 -2.93
CA VAL A 58 -36.88 -41.53 -2.94
C VAL A 58 -37.42 -41.46 -4.38
N GLU A 59 -36.89 -40.58 -5.20
CA GLU A 59 -37.24 -40.46 -6.62
C GLU A 59 -37.09 -41.78 -7.36
N LYS A 60 -35.94 -42.45 -7.17
CA LYS A 60 -35.62 -43.72 -7.89
C LYS A 60 -36.48 -44.91 -7.47
N TYR A 61 -36.89 -45.00 -6.21
CA TYR A 61 -37.55 -46.18 -5.65
C TYR A 61 -39.05 -46.00 -5.35
N CYS A 62 -39.56 -44.77 -5.17
CA CYS A 62 -40.93 -44.56 -4.72
C CYS A 62 -41.92 -44.20 -5.82
N GLY A 63 -41.48 -43.86 -7.05
CA GLY A 63 -42.35 -43.58 -8.21
C GLY A 63 -43.40 -42.49 -7.94
N LEU A 64 -43.02 -41.43 -7.24
CA LEU A 64 -43.90 -40.34 -6.83
C LEU A 64 -44.30 -39.44 -8.01
N PRO A 65 -45.51 -38.86 -8.01
CA PRO A 65 -45.89 -37.88 -9.03
C PRO A 65 -45.05 -36.59 -8.88
N THR A 66 -44.88 -35.85 -9.99
CA THR A 66 -43.99 -34.68 -10.11
C THR A 66 -44.20 -33.65 -8.98
N TRP A 67 -45.43 -33.36 -8.58
CA TRP A 67 -45.71 -32.37 -7.51
C TRP A 67 -45.25 -32.86 -6.12
N GLN A 68 -45.28 -34.18 -5.84
CA GLN A 68 -44.76 -34.73 -4.59
C GLN A 68 -43.24 -34.74 -4.58
N LEU A 69 -42.63 -35.08 -5.74
CA LEU A 69 -41.18 -34.97 -5.92
C LEU A 69 -40.70 -33.54 -5.71
N LEU A 70 -41.40 -32.53 -6.24
CA LEU A 70 -41.07 -31.13 -5.96
C LEU A 70 -41.02 -30.85 -4.46
N LEU A 71 -42.00 -31.31 -3.66
CA LEU A 71 -42.01 -31.12 -2.23
C LEU A 71 -40.82 -31.77 -1.53
N VAL A 72 -40.38 -32.94 -2.00
CA VAL A 72 -39.19 -33.62 -1.46
C VAL A 72 -37.92 -32.82 -1.73
N TYR A 73 -37.74 -32.28 -2.93
CA TYR A 73 -36.57 -31.50 -3.31
C TYR A 73 -36.63 -30.03 -2.80
N LEU A 74 -37.82 -29.50 -2.55
CA LEU A 74 -37.98 -28.13 -2.04
C LEU A 74 -37.39 -27.97 -0.64
N VAL A 75 -37.38 -29.04 0.18
CA VAL A 75 -36.80 -28.99 1.52
C VAL A 75 -35.28 -28.73 1.47
N PRO A 76 -34.45 -29.55 0.83
CA PRO A 76 -33.02 -29.27 0.71
C PRO A 76 -32.72 -27.98 -0.09
N TYR A 77 -33.57 -27.65 -1.10
CA TYR A 77 -33.41 -26.42 -1.88
C TYR A 77 -33.58 -25.16 -1.02
N LEU A 78 -34.67 -25.07 -0.23
CA LEU A 78 -34.89 -23.92 0.66
C LEU A 78 -33.90 -23.87 1.82
N LEU A 79 -33.45 -25.04 2.31
CA LEU A 79 -32.49 -25.10 3.40
C LEU A 79 -31.14 -24.48 3.01
N ILE A 80 -30.63 -24.79 1.81
CA ILE A 80 -29.34 -24.29 1.34
C ILE A 80 -29.47 -22.94 0.64
N GLY A 81 -30.61 -22.67 -0.03
CA GLY A 81 -30.81 -21.49 -0.84
C GLY A 81 -31.36 -20.26 -0.09
N GLN A 82 -31.71 -20.39 1.21
CA GLN A 82 -32.40 -19.32 1.95
C GLN A 82 -31.66 -17.98 1.89
N ASP A 83 -30.33 -17.98 2.06
CA ASP A 83 -29.51 -16.78 2.08
C ASP A 83 -29.41 -16.18 0.67
N THR A 84 -29.15 -17.01 -0.35
CA THR A 84 -29.11 -16.59 -1.77
C THR A 84 -30.44 -16.02 -2.26
N LEU A 85 -31.55 -16.67 -1.91
CA LEU A 85 -32.88 -16.19 -2.29
C LEU A 85 -33.24 -14.88 -1.59
N LYS A 86 -32.86 -14.73 -0.34
CA LYS A 86 -33.04 -13.49 0.44
C LYS A 86 -32.25 -12.33 -0.17
N GLU A 87 -30.97 -12.55 -0.48
CA GLU A 87 -30.11 -11.54 -1.10
C GLU A 87 -30.55 -11.16 -2.51
N ALA A 88 -31.02 -12.14 -3.30
CA ALA A 88 -31.64 -11.87 -4.60
C ALA A 88 -32.89 -10.98 -4.45
N PHE A 89 -33.75 -11.25 -3.47
CA PHE A 89 -34.94 -10.45 -3.21
C PHE A 89 -34.59 -9.05 -2.72
N GLU A 90 -33.66 -8.92 -1.78
CA GLU A 90 -33.18 -7.63 -1.28
C GLU A 90 -32.51 -6.81 -2.40
N GLY A 91 -31.75 -7.43 -3.30
CA GLY A 91 -31.15 -6.80 -4.48
C GLY A 91 -32.22 -6.20 -5.40
N ILE A 92 -33.31 -6.94 -5.66
CA ILE A 92 -34.44 -6.43 -6.45
C ILE A 92 -35.07 -5.19 -5.79
N VAL A 93 -35.28 -5.23 -4.46
CA VAL A 93 -35.89 -4.13 -3.72
C VAL A 93 -35.00 -2.87 -3.70
N ARG A 94 -33.68 -3.05 -3.63
CA ARG A 94 -32.70 -1.96 -3.66
C ARG A 94 -32.42 -1.40 -5.06
N GLY A 95 -32.92 -2.05 -6.12
CA GLY A 95 -32.69 -1.65 -7.52
C GLY A 95 -31.42 -2.26 -8.15
N ASP A 96 -30.69 -3.11 -7.45
CA ASP A 96 -29.56 -3.88 -7.95
C ASP A 96 -30.02 -5.29 -8.34
N MET A 97 -30.83 -5.34 -9.40
CA MET A 97 -31.54 -6.56 -9.84
C MET A 97 -30.64 -7.59 -10.51
N PHE A 98 -29.46 -7.19 -11.00
CA PHE A 98 -28.67 -8.06 -11.89
C PHE A 98 -27.36 -8.53 -11.22
N ASN A 99 -27.44 -8.96 -9.96
CA ASN A 99 -26.34 -9.59 -9.25
C ASN A 99 -26.33 -11.12 -9.46
N GLU A 100 -25.27 -11.80 -8.99
CA GLU A 100 -25.10 -13.25 -9.07
C GLU A 100 -26.17 -14.03 -8.35
N HIS A 101 -26.64 -13.57 -7.19
CA HIS A 101 -27.72 -14.20 -6.41
C HIS A 101 -29.05 -14.21 -7.18
N PHE A 102 -29.35 -13.13 -7.91
CA PHE A 102 -30.49 -13.06 -8.79
C PHE A 102 -30.40 -14.08 -9.94
N LEU A 103 -29.24 -14.15 -10.64
CA LEU A 103 -29.04 -15.09 -11.73
C LEU A 103 -29.19 -16.54 -11.27
N MET A 104 -28.60 -16.89 -10.14
CA MET A 104 -28.67 -18.24 -9.56
C MET A 104 -30.09 -18.57 -9.10
N SER A 105 -30.79 -17.62 -8.49
CA SER A 105 -32.19 -17.79 -8.07
C SER A 105 -33.12 -18.03 -9.26
N VAL A 106 -33.00 -17.22 -10.33
CA VAL A 106 -33.83 -17.38 -11.55
C VAL A 106 -33.53 -18.70 -12.23
N ALA A 107 -32.27 -19.11 -12.35
CA ALA A 107 -31.88 -20.35 -12.99
C ALA A 107 -32.40 -21.59 -12.21
N THR A 108 -32.27 -21.60 -10.89
CA THR A 108 -32.67 -22.74 -10.05
C THR A 108 -34.18 -22.84 -9.87
N ILE A 109 -34.87 -21.69 -9.73
CA ILE A 109 -36.37 -21.67 -9.75
C ILE A 109 -36.86 -22.12 -11.12
N GLY A 110 -36.24 -21.69 -12.21
CA GLY A 110 -36.55 -22.15 -13.57
C GLY A 110 -36.39 -23.67 -13.71
N ALA A 111 -35.32 -24.27 -13.18
CA ALA A 111 -35.09 -25.71 -13.16
C ALA A 111 -36.15 -26.47 -12.34
N LEU A 112 -36.63 -25.91 -11.21
CA LEU A 112 -37.73 -26.48 -10.46
C LEU A 112 -39.09 -26.41 -11.21
N CYS A 113 -39.26 -25.40 -12.06
CA CYS A 113 -40.51 -25.22 -12.80
C CYS A 113 -40.56 -25.99 -14.10
N ILE A 114 -39.42 -26.30 -14.73
CA ILE A 114 -39.39 -26.93 -16.08
C ILE A 114 -40.04 -28.29 -16.13
N GLY A 115 -39.96 -29.10 -15.05
CA GLY A 115 -40.56 -30.42 -14.97
C GLY A 115 -42.11 -30.45 -15.00
N PHE A 116 -42.76 -29.26 -14.95
CA PHE A 116 -44.22 -29.16 -15.14
C PHE A 116 -44.61 -28.84 -16.58
N LEU A 117 -43.66 -28.63 -17.47
CA LEU A 117 -43.93 -28.43 -18.89
C LEU A 117 -44.16 -29.78 -19.58
N PRO A 118 -45.13 -29.90 -20.50
CA PRO A 118 -45.37 -31.11 -21.26
C PRO A 118 -44.10 -31.51 -22.04
N GLY A 119 -43.70 -32.80 -21.91
CA GLY A 119 -42.52 -33.33 -22.60
C GLY A 119 -41.18 -32.98 -22.00
N ALA A 120 -41.12 -32.25 -20.89
CA ALA A 120 -39.88 -31.96 -20.18
C ALA A 120 -39.55 -33.02 -19.11
N GLU A 121 -38.27 -33.29 -18.91
CA GLU A 121 -37.79 -34.07 -17.78
C GLU A 121 -37.71 -33.20 -16.53
N THR A 122 -37.76 -33.80 -15.35
CA THR A 122 -37.62 -33.06 -14.06
C THR A 122 -36.15 -32.77 -13.82
N GLU A 123 -35.84 -31.50 -13.49
CA GLU A 123 -34.48 -31.02 -13.18
C GLU A 123 -34.36 -30.62 -11.68
N PHE A 124 -35.11 -31.29 -10.80
CA PHE A 124 -35.16 -30.98 -9.36
C PHE A 124 -33.81 -31.25 -8.68
N PRO A 125 -33.13 -32.41 -8.93
CA PRO A 125 -31.80 -32.66 -8.38
C PRO A 125 -30.78 -31.58 -8.78
N GLU A 126 -30.85 -31.17 -10.06
CA GLU A 126 -29.98 -30.14 -10.63
C GLU A 126 -30.16 -28.80 -9.96
N ALA A 127 -31.39 -28.38 -9.67
CA ALA A 127 -31.67 -27.12 -8.97
C ALA A 127 -31.05 -27.09 -7.57
N VAL A 128 -31.18 -28.17 -6.80
CA VAL A 128 -30.59 -28.29 -5.45
C VAL A 128 -29.07 -28.36 -5.57
N PHE A 129 -28.56 -29.09 -6.53
CA PHE A 129 -27.13 -29.24 -6.76
C PHE A 129 -26.44 -27.91 -7.12
N VAL A 130 -27.04 -27.13 -8.02
CA VAL A 130 -26.54 -25.78 -8.38
C VAL A 130 -26.44 -24.90 -7.16
N MET A 131 -27.51 -24.83 -6.36
CA MET A 131 -27.53 -24.02 -5.15
C MET A 131 -26.53 -24.51 -4.10
N LEU A 132 -26.35 -25.82 -3.95
CA LEU A 132 -25.37 -26.42 -3.04
C LEU A 132 -23.94 -26.04 -3.44
N PHE A 133 -23.60 -26.17 -4.72
CA PHE A 133 -22.26 -25.84 -5.20
C PHE A 133 -22.01 -24.34 -5.18
N PHE A 134 -23.01 -23.51 -5.41
CA PHE A 134 -22.90 -22.05 -5.23
C PHE A 134 -22.50 -21.73 -3.78
N GLN A 135 -23.19 -22.32 -2.79
CA GLN A 135 -22.85 -22.11 -1.37
C GLN A 135 -21.46 -22.66 -0.98
N ILE A 136 -20.99 -23.72 -1.64
CA ILE A 136 -19.61 -24.19 -1.47
C ILE A 136 -18.63 -23.13 -2.03
N GLY A 137 -18.94 -22.52 -3.17
CA GLY A 137 -18.17 -21.42 -3.76
C GLY A 137 -18.07 -20.24 -2.82
N GLU A 138 -19.20 -19.75 -2.29
CA GLU A 138 -19.31 -18.68 -1.29
C GLU A 138 -18.47 -18.97 -0.03
N LEU A 139 -18.53 -20.21 0.47
CA LEU A 139 -17.74 -20.62 1.63
C LEU A 139 -16.22 -20.51 1.35
N PHE A 140 -15.77 -20.95 0.17
CA PHE A 140 -14.36 -20.84 -0.25
C PHE A 140 -13.94 -19.39 -0.44
N GLU A 141 -14.81 -18.55 -0.98
CA GLU A 141 -14.61 -17.12 -1.14
C GLU A 141 -14.38 -16.45 0.19
N GLY A 142 -15.31 -16.58 1.13
CA GLY A 142 -15.19 -16.02 2.47
C GLY A 142 -13.95 -16.49 3.23
N TYR A 143 -13.55 -17.78 3.06
CA TYR A 143 -12.30 -18.30 3.62
C TYR A 143 -11.06 -17.64 3.01
N ALA A 144 -11.03 -17.48 1.69
CA ALA A 144 -9.88 -16.89 0.99
C ALA A 144 -9.76 -15.39 1.26
N GLU A 145 -10.89 -14.68 1.29
CA GLU A 145 -10.96 -13.26 1.65
C GLU A 145 -10.50 -13.05 3.10
N GLY A 146 -11.01 -13.84 4.05
CA GLY A 146 -10.59 -13.81 5.44
C GLY A 146 -9.08 -14.03 5.58
N LYS A 147 -8.52 -15.03 4.90
CA LYS A 147 -7.08 -15.30 4.94
C LYS A 147 -6.23 -14.21 4.28
N SER A 148 -6.75 -13.54 3.28
CA SER A 148 -6.08 -12.38 2.66
C SER A 148 -6.10 -11.17 3.59
N ARG A 149 -7.25 -10.91 4.22
CA ARG A 149 -7.40 -9.87 5.24
C ARG A 149 -6.57 -10.17 6.49
N ASP A 150 -6.50 -11.43 6.96
CA ASP A 150 -5.63 -11.84 8.06
C ASP A 150 -4.15 -11.55 7.76
N SER A 151 -3.74 -11.63 6.52
CA SER A 151 -2.37 -11.31 6.11
C SER A 151 -2.05 -9.82 6.21
N ILE A 152 -3.05 -8.97 6.04
CA ILE A 152 -3.00 -7.53 6.29
C ILE A 152 -3.20 -7.26 7.79
N SER A 153 -4.03 -8.03 8.46
CA SER A 153 -4.31 -7.96 9.90
C SER A 153 -3.09 -8.34 10.77
N HIS A 154 -2.12 -9.10 10.26
CA HIS A 154 -0.82 -9.24 10.94
C HIS A 154 -0.05 -7.92 11.07
N LEU A 155 -0.37 -6.92 10.25
CA LEU A 155 0.06 -5.53 10.49
C LEU A 155 -0.73 -4.89 11.64
N MET A 156 -1.96 -5.31 11.89
CA MET A 156 -2.74 -4.88 13.06
C MET A 156 -2.24 -5.52 14.37
N ASP A 157 -1.58 -6.68 14.30
CA ASP A 157 -0.86 -7.26 15.45
C ASP A 157 0.30 -6.38 15.94
N ILE A 158 0.73 -5.38 15.16
CA ILE A 158 1.71 -4.37 15.58
C ILE A 158 1.11 -3.43 16.63
N ARG A 159 -0.21 -3.24 16.65
CA ARG A 159 -0.91 -2.35 17.59
C ARG A 159 -0.70 -2.83 19.03
N PRO A 160 -0.19 -1.95 19.91
CA PRO A 160 -0.11 -2.24 21.33
C PRO A 160 -1.50 -2.12 21.98
N ASP A 161 -1.88 -3.09 22.81
CA ASP A 161 -3.15 -3.08 23.53
C ASP A 161 -3.09 -2.18 24.77
N THR A 162 -1.90 -2.05 25.38
CA THR A 162 -1.68 -1.31 26.63
C THR A 162 -0.38 -0.54 26.60
N ALA A 163 -0.30 0.52 27.41
CA ALA A 163 0.91 1.30 27.68
C ALA A 163 1.13 1.37 29.20
N THR A 164 2.36 1.20 29.65
CA THR A 164 2.73 1.41 31.05
C THR A 164 3.28 2.82 31.21
N VAL A 165 2.55 3.70 31.87
CA VAL A 165 2.90 5.13 32.07
C VAL A 165 3.37 5.37 33.50
N GLU A 166 4.38 6.20 33.67
CA GLU A 166 4.83 6.65 34.98
C GLU A 166 4.08 7.92 35.40
N ARG A 167 3.18 7.82 36.39
CA ARG A 167 2.40 8.95 36.92
C ARG A 167 2.62 9.06 38.43
N GLY A 168 3.18 10.18 38.87
CA GLY A 168 3.40 10.42 40.31
C GLY A 168 4.39 9.47 40.99
N GLY A 169 5.27 8.82 40.22
CA GLY A 169 6.24 7.83 40.72
C GLY A 169 5.70 6.39 40.75
N GLU A 170 4.46 6.15 40.33
CA GLU A 170 3.86 4.83 40.20
C GLU A 170 3.70 4.46 38.72
N LEU A 171 3.83 3.16 38.42
CA LEU A 171 3.61 2.61 37.09
C LEU A 171 2.13 2.22 36.92
N VAL A 172 1.44 2.86 36.02
CA VAL A 172 0.02 2.63 35.72
C VAL A 172 -0.14 2.08 34.32
N VAL A 173 -0.86 0.98 34.17
CA VAL A 173 -1.20 0.40 32.87
C VAL A 173 -2.48 1.06 32.36
N VAL A 174 -2.41 1.70 31.19
CA VAL A 174 -3.52 2.43 30.57
C VAL A 174 -3.70 2.03 29.10
N SER A 175 -4.80 2.45 28.47
CA SER A 175 -4.92 2.37 27.02
C SER A 175 -3.92 3.34 26.36
N PRO A 176 -3.26 2.98 25.26
CA PRO A 176 -2.39 3.92 24.52
C PRO A 176 -3.08 5.22 24.14
N SER A 177 -4.40 5.21 23.92
CA SER A 177 -5.22 6.40 23.65
C SER A 177 -5.32 7.39 24.82
N ASP A 178 -5.06 6.95 26.06
CA ASP A 178 -5.16 7.76 27.27
C ASP A 178 -3.82 8.37 27.67
N VAL A 179 -2.75 8.12 26.91
CA VAL A 179 -1.41 8.66 27.12
C VAL A 179 -1.29 10.02 26.44
N GLN A 180 -0.82 11.01 27.18
CA GLN A 180 -0.62 12.35 26.65
C GLN A 180 0.80 12.55 26.13
N VAL A 181 0.96 13.47 25.20
CA VAL A 181 2.29 13.89 24.70
C VAL A 181 3.11 14.47 25.83
N GLY A 182 4.36 14.02 25.97
CA GLY A 182 5.28 14.42 27.05
C GLY A 182 5.25 13.51 28.28
N GLU A 183 4.28 12.58 28.40
CA GLU A 183 4.31 11.57 29.48
C GLU A 183 5.42 10.53 29.24
N THR A 184 5.91 9.95 30.32
CA THR A 184 6.95 8.91 30.25
C THR A 184 6.30 7.54 30.26
N ILE A 185 6.54 6.74 29.22
CA ILE A 185 6.17 5.34 29.16
C ILE A 185 7.38 4.46 29.50
N VAL A 186 7.13 3.36 30.20
CA VAL A 186 8.13 2.35 30.56
C VAL A 186 7.89 1.10 29.77
N ILE A 187 8.90 0.64 29.04
CA ILE A 187 8.81 -0.48 28.10
C ILE A 187 9.78 -1.58 28.55
N LYS A 188 9.24 -2.72 28.97
CA LYS A 188 10.04 -3.86 29.43
C LYS A 188 10.42 -4.76 28.25
N PRO A 189 11.46 -5.60 28.41
CA PRO A 189 11.76 -6.64 27.43
C PRO A 189 10.54 -7.53 27.14
N GLY A 190 10.28 -7.75 25.84
CA GLY A 190 9.11 -8.46 25.32
C GLY A 190 7.87 -7.60 25.11
N GLU A 191 7.83 -6.37 25.58
CA GLU A 191 6.70 -5.45 25.36
C GLU A 191 6.85 -4.69 24.04
N LYS A 192 5.73 -4.31 23.46
CA LYS A 192 5.67 -3.42 22.27
C LYS A 192 5.80 -1.96 22.70
N VAL A 193 6.50 -1.17 21.92
CA VAL A 193 6.52 0.30 22.04
C VAL A 193 5.11 0.82 21.74
N ALA A 194 4.46 1.43 22.73
CA ALA A 194 3.06 1.82 22.63
C ALA A 194 2.85 3.11 21.81
N LEU A 195 3.74 4.09 21.95
CA LEU A 195 3.70 5.39 21.27
C LEU A 195 5.08 5.78 20.79
N ASP A 196 5.13 6.64 19.78
CA ASP A 196 6.37 7.25 19.30
C ASP A 196 6.94 8.16 20.38
N GLY A 197 8.26 8.14 20.55
CA GLY A 197 8.90 8.95 21.59
C GLY A 197 10.41 8.94 21.52
N ARG A 198 11.04 9.59 22.50
CA ARG A 198 12.50 9.66 22.66
C ARG A 198 12.94 8.97 23.94
N VAL A 199 13.98 8.15 23.88
CA VAL A 199 14.54 7.47 25.03
C VAL A 199 15.17 8.50 25.98
N ILE A 200 14.66 8.55 27.21
CA ILE A 200 15.22 9.43 28.29
C ILE A 200 16.16 8.65 29.22
N GLU A 201 15.95 7.34 29.33
CA GLU A 201 16.77 6.46 30.19
C GLU A 201 16.70 5.01 29.69
N GLY A 202 17.82 4.29 29.73
CA GLY A 202 17.96 2.89 29.34
C GLY A 202 18.66 2.71 28.00
N GLU A 203 19.08 1.48 27.75
CA GLU A 203 19.65 0.99 26.49
C GLU A 203 19.01 -0.36 26.15
N SER A 204 18.69 -0.59 24.91
CA SER A 204 18.09 -1.86 24.45
C SER A 204 18.25 -2.06 22.94
N SER A 205 17.91 -3.28 22.48
CA SER A 205 17.74 -3.59 21.07
C SER A 205 16.25 -3.73 20.76
N LEU A 206 15.78 -3.08 19.70
CA LEU A 206 14.39 -3.12 19.23
C LEU A 206 14.26 -4.03 18.01
N ASN A 207 13.30 -4.95 18.05
CA ASN A 207 12.90 -5.72 16.88
C ASN A 207 11.93 -4.89 16.04
N THR A 208 12.36 -4.53 14.83
CA THR A 208 11.62 -3.71 13.88
C THR A 208 11.01 -4.52 12.74
N VAL A 209 11.16 -5.86 12.75
CA VAL A 209 10.74 -6.77 11.65
C VAL A 209 9.31 -6.52 11.19
N ALA A 210 8.40 -6.27 12.13
CA ALA A 210 6.99 -6.06 11.83
C ALA A 210 6.72 -4.74 11.09
N LEU A 211 7.60 -3.75 11.21
CA LEU A 211 7.49 -2.44 10.54
C LEU A 211 8.32 -2.40 9.26
N THR A 212 9.60 -2.76 9.34
CA THR A 212 10.57 -2.58 8.25
C THR A 212 10.80 -3.85 7.42
N GLY A 213 10.42 -5.02 7.96
CA GLY A 213 10.75 -6.32 7.38
C GLY A 213 12.22 -6.73 7.57
N GLU A 214 13.03 -5.95 8.30
CA GLU A 214 14.43 -6.24 8.58
C GLU A 214 14.59 -7.19 9.78
N SER A 215 15.40 -8.24 9.60
CA SER A 215 15.62 -9.23 10.66
C SER A 215 16.67 -8.81 11.70
N VAL A 216 17.44 -7.74 11.42
CA VAL A 216 18.48 -7.24 12.33
C VAL A 216 17.86 -6.28 13.34
N PRO A 217 17.96 -6.54 14.66
CA PRO A 217 17.49 -5.59 15.66
C PRO A 217 18.23 -4.26 15.60
N ARG A 218 17.54 -3.17 15.90
CA ARG A 218 18.11 -1.84 16.00
C ARG A 218 18.45 -1.53 17.46
N ASP A 219 19.70 -1.20 17.73
CA ASP A 219 20.12 -0.76 19.05
C ASP A 219 19.68 0.67 19.30
N VAL A 220 19.22 0.95 20.52
CA VAL A 220 18.76 2.28 20.95
C VAL A 220 19.31 2.60 22.35
N ALA A 221 19.69 3.87 22.53
CA ALA A 221 20.24 4.42 23.76
C ALA A 221 19.54 5.75 24.10
N LYS A 222 19.94 6.37 25.21
CA LYS A 222 19.42 7.65 25.65
C LYS A 222 19.60 8.73 24.57
N GLY A 223 18.51 9.37 24.19
CA GLY A 223 18.45 10.43 23.16
C GLY A 223 17.91 9.95 21.83
N ASP A 224 17.88 8.63 21.58
CA ASP A 224 17.38 8.06 20.33
C ASP A 224 15.85 8.11 20.24
N GLU A 225 15.36 8.21 19.02
CA GLU A 225 13.93 8.12 18.73
C GLU A 225 13.50 6.65 18.58
N VAL A 226 12.36 6.34 19.16
CA VAL A 226 11.70 5.03 19.07
C VAL A 226 10.30 5.20 18.52
N VAL A 227 9.89 4.26 17.69
CA VAL A 227 8.58 4.27 17.03
C VAL A 227 7.67 3.19 17.58
N SER A 228 6.37 3.50 17.64
CA SER A 228 5.35 2.55 18.06
C SER A 228 5.35 1.30 17.20
N GLY A 229 5.02 0.14 17.79
CA GLY A 229 4.95 -1.15 17.13
C GLY A 229 6.25 -1.96 17.10
N CYS A 230 7.41 -1.38 17.42
CA CYS A 230 8.63 -2.14 17.67
C CYS A 230 8.50 -2.99 18.93
N VAL A 231 9.17 -4.14 18.99
CA VAL A 231 9.23 -4.98 20.20
C VAL A 231 10.56 -4.77 20.89
N ASN A 232 10.53 -4.40 22.18
CA ASN A 232 11.70 -4.27 23.00
C ASN A 232 12.30 -5.64 23.35
N LEU A 233 13.62 -5.87 23.17
CA LEU A 233 14.21 -7.19 23.32
C LEU A 233 15.00 -7.37 24.62
N THR A 234 15.80 -6.40 25.05
CA THR A 234 16.85 -6.66 26.07
C THR A 234 16.71 -5.82 27.33
N GLY A 235 16.75 -4.50 27.24
CA GLY A 235 16.77 -3.58 28.37
C GLY A 235 15.40 -2.97 28.67
N VAL A 236 15.26 -2.35 29.86
CA VAL A 236 14.08 -1.53 30.15
C VAL A 236 14.32 -0.12 29.61
N LEU A 237 13.39 0.37 28.81
CA LEU A 237 13.43 1.72 28.26
C LEU A 237 12.41 2.60 28.95
N ARG A 238 12.84 3.84 29.29
CA ARG A 238 11.96 4.95 29.64
C ARG A 238 11.93 5.91 28.46
N VAL A 239 10.75 6.11 27.91
CA VAL A 239 10.54 6.87 26.67
C VAL A 239 9.57 7.99 26.94
N GLN A 240 9.97 9.23 26.64
CA GLN A 240 9.07 10.37 26.66
C GLN A 240 8.31 10.43 25.33
N THR A 241 6.98 10.40 25.40
CA THR A 241 6.11 10.40 24.23
C THR A 241 6.19 11.71 23.46
N THR A 242 6.31 11.63 22.14
CA THR A 242 6.39 12.81 21.24
C THR A 242 5.11 13.02 20.43
N LYS A 243 4.29 11.97 20.28
CA LYS A 243 3.04 12.01 19.52
C LYS A 243 1.89 11.41 20.31
N SER A 244 0.66 11.82 19.98
CA SER A 244 -0.56 11.19 20.47
C SER A 244 -0.75 9.81 19.80
N PHE A 245 -1.61 8.94 20.36
CA PHE A 245 -1.84 7.60 19.80
C PHE A 245 -2.37 7.65 18.37
N GLY A 246 -3.30 8.57 18.06
CA GLY A 246 -3.85 8.73 16.71
C GLY A 246 -2.81 9.20 15.68
N GLU A 247 -1.77 9.89 16.13
CA GLU A 247 -0.66 10.40 15.30
C GLU A 247 0.56 9.46 15.31
N SER A 248 0.49 8.34 16.07
CA SER A 248 1.58 7.37 16.14
C SER A 248 1.81 6.67 14.80
N THR A 249 3.05 6.24 14.59
CA THR A 249 3.46 5.54 13.36
C THR A 249 2.57 4.32 13.08
N VAL A 250 2.25 3.52 14.11
CA VAL A 250 1.36 2.36 13.98
C VAL A 250 -0.05 2.77 13.54
N SER A 251 -0.64 3.80 14.17
CA SER A 251 -2.00 4.24 13.81
C SER A 251 -2.08 4.74 12.37
N LYS A 252 -1.05 5.44 11.88
CA LYS A 252 -0.95 5.88 10.50
C LYS A 252 -0.78 4.73 9.52
N ILE A 253 0.05 3.75 9.82
CA ILE A 253 0.22 2.55 9.00
C ILE A 253 -1.12 1.81 8.87
N ILE A 254 -1.85 1.64 9.98
CA ILE A 254 -3.15 0.98 9.99
C ILE A 254 -4.15 1.76 9.11
N SER A 255 -4.25 3.08 9.29
CA SER A 255 -5.17 3.92 8.50
C SER A 255 -4.86 3.88 7.00
N LEU A 256 -3.57 3.84 6.62
CA LEU A 256 -3.16 3.70 5.22
C LEU A 256 -3.57 2.36 4.61
N VAL A 257 -3.48 1.30 5.40
CA VAL A 257 -3.90 -0.04 4.97
C VAL A 257 -5.42 -0.13 4.84
N GLU A 258 -6.17 0.48 5.77
CA GLU A 258 -7.64 0.54 5.73
C GLU A 258 -8.13 1.39 4.56
N SER A 259 -7.49 2.52 4.27
CA SER A 259 -7.86 3.40 3.14
C SER A 259 -7.41 2.86 1.76
N ALA A 260 -6.62 1.78 1.72
CA ALA A 260 -6.21 1.17 0.44
C ALA A 260 -7.38 0.64 -0.39
N ASP A 261 -8.51 0.33 0.24
CA ASP A 261 -9.76 -0.07 -0.43
C ASP A 261 -10.41 1.06 -1.24
N GLU A 262 -10.17 2.32 -0.88
CA GLU A 262 -10.75 3.47 -1.58
C GLU A 262 -10.11 3.72 -2.95
N HIS A 263 -8.87 3.25 -3.16
CA HIS A 263 -8.10 3.46 -4.38
C HIS A 263 -8.02 2.20 -5.24
N LYS A 264 -9.17 1.82 -5.83
CA LYS A 264 -9.28 0.62 -6.68
C LYS A 264 -8.48 0.71 -7.97
N SER A 265 -7.85 -0.39 -8.37
CA SER A 265 -7.09 -0.49 -9.61
C SER A 265 -7.99 -0.29 -10.85
N HIS A 266 -7.34 0.05 -11.97
CA HIS A 266 -8.03 0.09 -13.28
C HIS A 266 -8.65 -1.26 -13.63
N SER A 267 -8.00 -2.36 -13.27
CA SER A 267 -8.48 -3.73 -13.49
C SER A 267 -9.69 -4.06 -12.63
N GLU A 268 -9.71 -3.69 -11.35
CA GLU A 268 -10.85 -3.88 -10.45
C GLU A 268 -12.05 -3.02 -10.87
N SER A 269 -11.80 -1.75 -11.18
CA SER A 269 -12.84 -0.83 -11.67
C SER A 269 -13.43 -1.28 -13.02
N PHE A 270 -12.60 -1.86 -13.90
CA PHE A 270 -13.05 -2.44 -15.16
C PHE A 270 -13.95 -3.64 -14.93
N ILE A 271 -13.56 -4.57 -14.02
CA ILE A 271 -14.34 -5.78 -13.74
C ILE A 271 -15.68 -5.45 -13.11
N ALA A 272 -15.73 -4.53 -12.16
CA ALA A 272 -16.98 -4.07 -11.57
C ALA A 272 -17.91 -3.45 -12.62
N ARG A 273 -17.39 -2.58 -13.49
CA ARG A 273 -18.14 -1.97 -14.59
C ARG A 273 -18.56 -3.01 -15.64
N PHE A 274 -17.70 -3.98 -15.93
CA PHE A 274 -18.01 -5.08 -16.85
C PHE A 274 -19.16 -5.92 -16.31
N ALA A 275 -19.18 -6.30 -15.04
CA ALA A 275 -20.24 -7.07 -14.43
C ALA A 275 -21.60 -6.35 -14.56
N HIS A 276 -21.64 -5.06 -14.27
CA HIS A 276 -22.85 -4.22 -14.38
C HIS A 276 -23.44 -4.15 -15.80
N VAL A 277 -22.61 -4.20 -16.84
CA VAL A 277 -23.07 -4.17 -18.24
C VAL A 277 -23.34 -5.60 -18.77
N TYR A 278 -22.49 -6.54 -18.37
CA TYR A 278 -22.52 -7.91 -18.85
C TYR A 278 -23.79 -8.66 -18.39
N THR A 279 -24.18 -8.54 -17.12
CA THR A 279 -25.29 -9.31 -16.54
C THR A 279 -26.65 -9.01 -17.21
N PRO A 280 -27.06 -7.76 -17.44
CA PRO A 280 -28.27 -7.48 -18.21
C PRO A 280 -28.24 -8.05 -19.64
N ILE A 281 -27.08 -7.99 -20.31
CA ILE A 281 -26.94 -8.54 -21.67
C ILE A 281 -27.16 -10.06 -21.64
N VAL A 282 -26.59 -10.75 -20.67
CA VAL A 282 -26.73 -12.20 -20.49
C VAL A 282 -28.18 -12.57 -20.22
N VAL A 283 -28.88 -11.86 -19.34
CA VAL A 283 -30.29 -12.12 -19.04
C VAL A 283 -31.17 -11.96 -20.29
N ILE A 284 -30.97 -10.88 -21.03
CA ILE A 284 -31.68 -10.65 -22.30
C ILE A 284 -31.36 -11.76 -23.33
N ALA A 285 -30.08 -12.14 -23.45
CA ALA A 285 -29.68 -13.22 -24.36
C ALA A 285 -30.28 -14.56 -23.97
N ALA A 286 -30.34 -14.90 -22.68
CA ALA A 286 -31.00 -16.10 -22.16
C ALA A 286 -32.49 -16.07 -22.45
N LEU A 287 -33.17 -14.96 -22.28
CA LEU A 287 -34.58 -14.79 -22.61
C LEU A 287 -34.84 -14.96 -24.10
N LEU A 288 -34.00 -14.34 -24.95
CA LEU A 288 -34.10 -14.53 -26.42
C LEU A 288 -33.83 -15.99 -26.81
N LEU A 289 -32.85 -16.65 -26.17
CA LEU A 289 -32.54 -18.06 -26.39
C LEU A 289 -33.72 -19.00 -26.02
N ALA A 290 -34.46 -18.66 -24.96
CA ALA A 290 -35.63 -19.43 -24.55
C ALA A 290 -36.82 -19.27 -25.50
N VAL A 291 -37.02 -18.06 -26.07
CA VAL A 291 -38.25 -17.70 -26.78
C VAL A 291 -38.10 -17.75 -28.29
N VAL A 292 -37.00 -17.26 -28.87
CA VAL A 292 -36.87 -17.09 -30.33
C VAL A 292 -36.74 -18.39 -31.08
N PRO A 293 -35.87 -19.34 -30.73
CA PRO A 293 -35.72 -20.58 -31.48
C PRO A 293 -36.98 -21.46 -31.52
N PRO A 294 -37.79 -21.60 -30.43
CA PRO A 294 -39.07 -22.29 -30.47
C PRO A 294 -40.05 -21.78 -31.52
N LEU A 295 -40.04 -20.48 -31.84
CA LEU A 295 -40.90 -19.85 -32.83
C LEU A 295 -40.59 -20.34 -34.26
N PHE A 296 -39.37 -20.77 -34.51
CA PHE A 296 -38.93 -21.26 -35.84
C PHE A 296 -38.77 -22.78 -35.91
N ALA A 297 -38.99 -23.49 -34.79
CA ALA A 297 -38.88 -24.94 -34.74
C ALA A 297 -40.09 -25.63 -35.43
N SER A 298 -39.83 -26.67 -36.20
CA SER A 298 -40.86 -27.49 -36.78
C SER A 298 -41.38 -28.45 -35.72
N GLY A 299 -42.61 -28.21 -35.18
CA GLY A 299 -43.26 -29.07 -34.17
C GLY A 299 -44.17 -28.30 -33.19
N SER A 300 -44.46 -28.88 -32.03
CA SER A 300 -45.19 -28.18 -30.96
C SER A 300 -44.31 -27.10 -30.35
N PHE A 301 -44.82 -25.86 -30.25
CA PHE A 301 -44.13 -24.77 -29.61
C PHE A 301 -43.77 -25.13 -28.15
N VAL A 302 -44.65 -25.79 -27.43
CA VAL A 302 -44.46 -26.12 -26.00
C VAL A 302 -43.30 -27.10 -25.79
N ASP A 303 -43.19 -28.13 -26.62
CA ASP A 303 -42.09 -29.13 -26.53
C ASP A 303 -40.74 -28.46 -26.89
N SER A 304 -40.74 -27.65 -27.94
CA SER A 304 -39.55 -26.88 -28.33
C SER A 304 -39.16 -25.86 -27.26
N PHE A 305 -40.13 -25.18 -26.65
CA PHE A 305 -39.91 -24.22 -25.61
C PHE A 305 -39.25 -24.83 -24.37
N ALA A 306 -39.68 -26.02 -23.94
CA ALA A 306 -39.09 -26.74 -22.82
C ALA A 306 -37.57 -27.01 -23.05
N ILE A 307 -37.21 -27.50 -24.27
CA ILE A 307 -35.81 -27.75 -24.63
C ILE A 307 -34.98 -26.49 -24.63
N TRP A 308 -35.49 -25.40 -25.23
CA TRP A 308 -34.75 -24.16 -25.32
C TRP A 308 -34.69 -23.37 -23.99
N LEU A 309 -35.74 -23.50 -23.14
CA LEU A 309 -35.71 -22.99 -21.79
C LEU A 309 -34.63 -23.67 -20.95
N HIS A 310 -34.50 -25.01 -21.01
CA HIS A 310 -33.43 -25.74 -20.35
C HIS A 310 -32.04 -25.24 -20.79
N ARG A 311 -31.82 -25.05 -22.11
CA ARG A 311 -30.56 -24.47 -22.63
C ARG A 311 -30.34 -23.05 -22.15
N ALA A 312 -31.36 -22.22 -22.05
CA ALA A 312 -31.29 -20.87 -21.56
C ALA A 312 -30.95 -20.82 -20.07
N LEU A 313 -31.46 -21.76 -19.26
CA LEU A 313 -31.11 -21.88 -17.85
C LEU A 313 -29.63 -22.28 -17.65
N ILE A 314 -29.14 -23.27 -18.44
CA ILE A 314 -27.71 -23.63 -18.45
C ILE A 314 -26.87 -22.44 -18.86
N PHE A 315 -27.25 -21.72 -19.93
CA PHE A 315 -26.56 -20.50 -20.38
C PHE A 315 -26.49 -19.45 -19.27
N LEU A 316 -27.56 -19.27 -18.50
CA LEU A 316 -27.63 -18.29 -17.41
C LEU A 316 -26.67 -18.65 -16.27
N VAL A 317 -26.61 -19.91 -15.84
CA VAL A 317 -25.68 -20.39 -14.79
C VAL A 317 -24.23 -20.22 -15.21
N VAL A 318 -23.87 -20.65 -16.45
CA VAL A 318 -22.46 -20.54 -16.93
C VAL A 318 -22.00 -19.09 -17.04
N SER A 319 -22.94 -18.18 -17.28
CA SER A 319 -22.62 -16.78 -17.54
C SER A 319 -22.29 -15.96 -16.28
N CYS A 320 -22.44 -16.51 -15.05
CA CYS A 320 -22.04 -15.78 -13.83
C CYS A 320 -20.53 -15.42 -13.91
N PRO A 321 -20.11 -14.16 -13.74
CA PRO A 321 -18.70 -13.77 -13.75
C PRO A 321 -17.99 -14.01 -12.41
N CYS A 322 -18.50 -14.91 -11.52
CA CYS A 322 -18.06 -15.10 -10.14
C CYS A 322 -16.54 -15.26 -10.00
N ALA A 323 -15.91 -16.10 -10.81
CA ALA A 323 -14.45 -16.30 -10.77
C ALA A 323 -13.63 -15.00 -11.02
N LEU A 324 -14.16 -14.08 -11.84
CA LEU A 324 -13.49 -12.82 -12.15
C LEU A 324 -13.67 -11.80 -11.03
N VAL A 325 -14.89 -11.65 -10.55
CA VAL A 325 -15.28 -10.66 -9.53
C VAL A 325 -14.54 -10.93 -8.23
N ILE A 326 -14.30 -12.19 -7.89
CA ILE A 326 -13.63 -12.62 -6.66
C ILE A 326 -12.11 -12.63 -6.79
N SER A 327 -11.60 -13.31 -7.84
CA SER A 327 -10.16 -13.63 -7.89
C SER A 327 -9.26 -12.42 -8.16
N VAL A 328 -9.76 -11.36 -8.80
CA VAL A 328 -8.96 -10.19 -9.13
C VAL A 328 -8.72 -9.30 -7.92
N PRO A 329 -9.74 -8.84 -7.15
CA PRO A 329 -9.50 -8.13 -5.89
C PRO A 329 -8.63 -8.93 -4.94
N LEU A 330 -8.92 -10.23 -4.76
CA LEU A 330 -8.11 -11.11 -3.91
C LEU A 330 -6.64 -11.17 -4.33
N THR A 331 -6.34 -11.12 -5.63
CA THR A 331 -4.97 -11.07 -6.14
C THR A 331 -4.27 -9.77 -5.75
N PHE A 332 -4.97 -8.63 -5.86
CA PHE A 332 -4.43 -7.33 -5.45
C PHE A 332 -4.21 -7.25 -3.93
N PHE A 333 -5.18 -7.68 -3.12
CA PHE A 333 -5.00 -7.78 -1.68
C PHE A 333 -3.81 -8.67 -1.30
N GLY A 334 -3.65 -9.79 -2.00
CA GLY A 334 -2.48 -10.66 -1.83
C GLY A 334 -1.17 -9.96 -2.15
N GLY A 335 -1.13 -9.16 -3.23
CA GLY A 335 0.02 -8.38 -3.64
C GLY A 335 0.37 -7.26 -2.66
N LEU A 336 -0.64 -6.49 -2.22
CA LEU A 336 -0.49 -5.44 -1.20
C LEU A 336 0.05 -6.00 0.12
N GLY A 337 -0.55 -7.11 0.61
CA GLY A 337 -0.09 -7.77 1.82
C GLY A 337 1.32 -8.37 1.69
N GLY A 338 1.69 -8.87 0.50
CA GLY A 338 3.05 -9.35 0.20
C GLY A 338 4.09 -8.23 0.20
N ALA A 339 3.75 -7.05 -0.35
CA ALA A 339 4.60 -5.87 -0.33
C ALA A 339 4.79 -5.34 1.09
N SER A 340 3.70 -5.22 1.84
CA SER A 340 3.71 -4.71 3.21
C SER A 340 4.58 -5.54 4.16
N ARG A 341 4.55 -6.88 4.08
CA ARG A 341 5.44 -7.77 4.85
C ARG A 341 6.92 -7.54 4.58
N ARG A 342 7.27 -6.87 3.50
CA ARG A 342 8.64 -6.53 3.11
C ARG A 342 8.98 -5.07 3.38
N GLY A 343 8.15 -4.37 4.18
CA GLY A 343 8.33 -2.98 4.52
C GLY A 343 8.05 -2.02 3.37
N ILE A 344 7.19 -2.42 2.40
CA ILE A 344 6.75 -1.59 1.28
C ILE A 344 5.25 -1.38 1.42
N LEU A 345 4.83 -0.20 1.86
CA LEU A 345 3.42 0.17 1.95
C LEU A 345 2.96 0.79 0.64
N VAL A 346 1.92 0.25 0.06
CA VAL A 346 1.29 0.76 -1.16
C VAL A 346 -0.14 1.16 -0.81
N LYS A 347 -0.51 2.41 -1.03
CA LYS A 347 -1.79 3.01 -0.60
C LYS A 347 -3.02 2.55 -1.39
N GLY A 348 -2.85 1.74 -2.42
CA GLY A 348 -3.99 1.23 -3.19
C GLY A 348 -3.58 0.34 -4.35
N SER A 349 -4.54 -0.44 -4.85
CA SER A 349 -4.31 -1.36 -5.97
C SER A 349 -4.04 -0.65 -7.30
N ASN A 350 -4.52 0.59 -7.48
CA ASN A 350 -4.18 1.44 -8.63
C ASN A 350 -2.67 1.74 -8.71
N TYR A 351 -2.00 1.91 -7.57
CA TYR A 351 -0.55 2.12 -7.53
C TYR A 351 0.24 0.85 -7.84
N MET A 352 -0.34 -0.34 -7.58
CA MET A 352 0.23 -1.60 -8.10
C MET A 352 0.21 -1.65 -9.62
N ASP A 353 -0.90 -1.23 -10.26
CA ASP A 353 -0.98 -1.11 -11.72
C ASP A 353 0.07 -0.13 -12.27
N ALA A 354 0.25 1.00 -11.59
CA ALA A 354 1.22 2.02 -11.95
C ALA A 354 2.68 1.54 -11.76
N LEU A 355 3.01 0.90 -10.61
CA LEU A 355 4.32 0.29 -10.37
C LEU A 355 4.68 -0.78 -11.40
N ALA A 356 3.71 -1.59 -11.85
CA ALA A 356 3.95 -2.62 -12.86
C ALA A 356 4.40 -2.03 -14.22
N LYS A 357 3.96 -0.80 -14.52
CA LYS A 357 4.30 -0.05 -15.75
C LYS A 357 5.46 0.92 -15.57
N LEU A 358 6.12 0.90 -14.41
CA LEU A 358 7.20 1.82 -14.10
C LEU A 358 8.34 1.71 -15.11
N GLY A 359 8.69 2.84 -15.75
CA GLY A 359 9.77 2.91 -16.73
C GLY A 359 10.65 4.14 -16.56
N VAL A 360 10.21 5.16 -15.79
CA VAL A 360 11.02 6.33 -15.44
C VAL A 360 11.04 6.50 -13.94
N VAL A 361 12.25 6.58 -13.34
CA VAL A 361 12.41 6.85 -11.91
C VAL A 361 13.24 8.10 -11.74
N VAL A 362 12.69 9.06 -11.03
CA VAL A 362 13.30 10.34 -10.70
C VAL A 362 13.62 10.35 -9.21
N PHE A 363 14.88 10.48 -8.87
CA PHE A 363 15.35 10.51 -7.49
C PHE A 363 15.65 11.94 -7.05
N ASP A 364 15.23 12.32 -5.85
CA ASP A 364 15.94 13.37 -5.14
C ASP A 364 17.32 12.85 -4.71
N LYS A 365 18.30 13.74 -4.48
CA LYS A 365 19.60 13.34 -3.99
C LYS A 365 19.58 13.14 -2.47
N THR A 366 19.27 14.23 -1.74
CA THR A 366 19.46 14.32 -0.29
C THR A 366 18.38 13.55 0.47
N GLY A 367 18.78 12.71 1.44
CA GLY A 367 17.83 11.87 2.18
C GLY A 367 17.25 10.70 1.36
N THR A 368 17.54 10.59 0.06
CA THR A 368 17.03 9.57 -0.85
C THR A 368 18.13 8.65 -1.37
N LEU A 369 19.05 9.16 -2.19
CA LEU A 369 20.26 8.43 -2.63
C LEU A 369 21.40 8.55 -1.62
N THR A 370 21.32 9.53 -0.74
CA THR A 370 22.26 9.80 0.35
C THR A 370 21.50 9.75 1.69
N TYR A 371 22.23 9.67 2.79
CA TYR A 371 21.63 9.66 4.12
C TYR A 371 21.09 11.05 4.53
N GLY A 372 21.47 12.14 3.82
CA GLY A 372 21.16 13.52 4.23
C GLY A 372 22.02 13.99 5.41
N GLU A 373 23.01 13.19 5.77
CA GLU A 373 23.95 13.47 6.85
C GLU A 373 25.31 13.85 6.26
N PHE A 374 25.79 15.02 6.65
CA PHE A 374 27.13 15.46 6.27
C PHE A 374 28.19 14.70 7.08
N ALA A 375 29.22 14.23 6.40
CA ALA A 375 30.37 13.57 7.02
C ALA A 375 31.68 14.13 6.51
N VAL A 376 32.72 14.08 7.32
CA VAL A 376 34.09 14.42 6.92
C VAL A 376 34.62 13.32 6.00
N GLU A 377 34.80 13.64 4.71
CA GLU A 377 35.35 12.70 3.71
C GLU A 377 36.88 12.73 3.66
N ALA A 378 37.46 13.91 3.81
CA ALA A 378 38.93 14.07 3.78
C ALA A 378 39.37 15.28 4.59
N VAL A 379 40.56 15.16 5.17
CA VAL A 379 41.28 16.24 5.87
C VAL A 379 42.59 16.47 5.15
N HIS A 380 42.85 17.72 4.71
CA HIS A 380 44.01 18.13 3.97
C HIS A 380 44.80 19.17 4.73
N PRO A 381 45.71 18.78 5.65
CA PRO A 381 46.53 19.68 6.39
C PRO A 381 47.69 20.23 5.57
N THR A 382 48.17 21.43 5.89
CA THR A 382 49.37 22.04 5.32
C THR A 382 50.51 22.16 6.33
N GLU A 383 50.25 22.63 7.55
CA GLU A 383 51.26 22.83 8.60
C GLU A 383 51.02 21.92 9.83
N PHE A 384 49.79 21.46 10.07
CA PHE A 384 49.43 20.58 11.18
C PHE A 384 49.30 19.14 10.68
N ASP A 385 49.08 18.19 11.58
CA ASP A 385 48.57 16.88 11.20
C ASP A 385 47.06 16.90 11.00
N ALA A 386 46.53 15.84 10.41
CA ALA A 386 45.08 15.76 10.11
C ALA A 386 44.22 15.75 11.38
N HIS A 387 44.73 15.15 12.46
CA HIS A 387 44.02 15.05 13.74
C HIS A 387 43.93 16.43 14.41
N GLU A 388 45.03 17.20 14.44
CA GLU A 388 45.05 18.56 15.03
C GLU A 388 44.21 19.54 14.22
N LEU A 389 44.21 19.43 12.87
CA LEU A 389 43.36 20.27 12.03
C LEU A 389 41.85 19.99 12.29
N LEU A 390 41.47 18.74 12.40
CA LEU A 390 40.08 18.34 12.68
C LEU A 390 39.67 18.76 14.11
N HIS A 391 40.58 18.57 15.10
CA HIS A 391 40.39 18.97 16.47
C HIS A 391 40.07 20.47 16.58
N LEU A 392 40.89 21.35 15.97
CA LEU A 392 40.68 22.80 16.00
C LEU A 392 39.35 23.18 15.31
N ALA A 393 39.02 22.55 14.18
CA ALA A 393 37.78 22.83 13.46
C ALA A 393 36.55 22.41 14.27
N ALA A 394 36.56 21.22 14.91
CA ALA A 394 35.47 20.72 15.72
C ALA A 394 35.21 21.65 16.94
N HIS A 395 36.26 22.12 17.59
CA HIS A 395 36.12 23.07 18.72
C HIS A 395 35.49 24.40 18.32
N VAL A 396 35.88 24.97 17.18
CA VAL A 396 35.30 26.25 16.70
C VAL A 396 33.82 26.08 16.37
N GLU A 397 33.43 24.94 15.81
CA GLU A 397 32.06 24.63 15.43
C GLU A 397 31.22 23.98 16.59
N HIS A 398 31.79 23.94 17.83
CA HIS A 398 31.12 23.31 18.99
C HIS A 398 29.72 23.87 19.25
N PHE A 399 29.54 25.17 19.15
CA PHE A 399 28.26 25.84 19.40
C PHE A 399 27.43 26.09 18.14
N SER A 400 27.95 25.73 16.98
CA SER A 400 27.21 25.88 15.72
C SER A 400 26.07 24.86 15.60
N THR A 401 24.90 25.36 15.26
CA THR A 401 23.73 24.53 14.93
C THR A 401 23.72 24.08 13.46
N HIS A 402 24.73 24.49 12.69
CA HIS A 402 24.82 24.15 11.28
C HIS A 402 25.18 22.67 11.10
N PRO A 403 24.60 21.96 10.10
CA PRO A 403 24.91 20.52 9.83
C PRO A 403 26.39 20.21 9.61
N ILE A 404 27.14 21.17 9.07
CA ILE A 404 28.61 21.10 8.93
C ILE A 404 29.30 21.01 10.29
N GLY A 405 28.84 21.78 11.28
CA GLY A 405 29.38 21.72 12.62
C GLY A 405 29.12 20.38 13.29
N ALA A 406 27.93 19.77 13.07
CA ALA A 406 27.63 18.43 13.52
C ALA A 406 28.63 17.40 12.92
N ALA A 407 28.83 17.44 11.60
CA ALA A 407 29.76 16.55 10.91
C ALA A 407 31.20 16.62 11.44
N LEU A 408 31.66 17.81 11.79
CA LEU A 408 33.00 18.01 12.37
C LEU A 408 33.10 17.45 13.80
N ARG A 409 32.07 17.65 14.64
CA ARG A 409 32.00 17.06 15.99
C ARG A 409 31.90 15.54 15.97
N ASP A 410 31.09 14.96 15.08
CA ASP A 410 30.97 13.50 14.93
C ASP A 410 32.27 12.85 14.47
N ALA A 411 33.05 13.58 13.64
CA ALA A 411 34.37 13.13 13.21
C ALA A 411 35.44 13.26 14.30
N PHE A 412 35.21 14.09 15.33
CA PHE A 412 36.10 14.28 16.49
C PHE A 412 35.34 14.22 17.82
N PRO A 413 34.84 13.08 18.25
CA PRO A 413 33.99 12.93 19.44
C PRO A 413 34.77 13.21 20.78
N GLN A 414 36.12 13.21 20.76
CA GLN A 414 36.93 13.54 21.92
C GLN A 414 36.87 15.02 22.28
N GLU A 415 36.37 15.90 21.39
CA GLU A 415 36.22 17.32 21.59
C GLU A 415 35.48 17.68 22.90
N ALA A 416 34.44 16.93 23.23
CA ALA A 416 33.66 17.14 24.46
C ALA A 416 34.42 16.87 25.77
N HIS A 417 35.59 16.21 25.73
CA HIS A 417 36.29 15.66 26.89
C HIS A 417 37.75 16.07 27.03
N ASP A 418 38.33 16.75 26.04
CA ASP A 418 39.78 17.11 26.02
C ASP A 418 40.13 18.33 26.88
N GLY A 419 39.14 19.09 27.39
CA GLY A 419 39.30 20.21 28.31
C GLY A 419 39.87 21.49 27.66
N CYS A 420 39.87 21.60 26.34
CA CYS A 420 40.27 22.82 25.64
C CYS A 420 39.33 23.97 25.99
N LYS A 421 39.93 25.17 26.28
CA LYS A 421 39.14 26.38 26.53
C LYS A 421 38.83 27.07 25.22
N ILE A 422 37.54 27.28 24.97
CA ILE A 422 37.04 28.04 23.84
C ILE A 422 36.49 29.36 24.35
N THR A 423 36.94 30.46 23.77
CA THR A 423 36.47 31.82 24.10
C THR A 423 36.29 32.62 22.81
N ASP A 424 35.63 33.79 22.95
CA ASP A 424 35.47 34.78 21.87
C ASP A 424 34.89 34.21 20.58
N ILE A 425 33.84 33.38 20.73
CA ILE A 425 33.16 32.75 19.61
C ILE A 425 32.34 33.80 18.86
N GLU A 426 32.56 33.90 17.57
CA GLU A 426 31.83 34.81 16.70
C GLU A 426 31.47 34.10 15.39
N GLU A 427 30.14 33.95 15.14
CA GLU A 427 29.62 33.47 13.87
C GLU A 427 29.54 34.64 12.87
N VAL A 428 30.24 34.53 11.75
CA VAL A 428 30.22 35.52 10.67
C VAL A 428 29.27 35.02 9.57
N ALA A 429 28.11 35.68 9.46
CA ALA A 429 27.05 35.28 8.57
C ALA A 429 27.53 35.06 7.11
N GLY A 430 27.29 33.86 6.57
CA GLY A 430 27.67 33.50 5.22
C GLY A 430 29.16 33.29 4.97
N GLN A 431 29.99 33.25 6.02
CA GLN A 431 31.45 33.05 5.92
C GLN A 431 31.93 31.88 6.78
N GLY A 432 31.47 31.71 8.00
CA GLY A 432 31.89 30.68 8.93
C GLY A 432 31.96 31.15 10.38
N VAL A 433 32.74 30.46 11.21
CA VAL A 433 32.91 30.73 12.64
C VAL A 433 34.37 31.02 12.97
N ARG A 434 34.61 31.97 13.92
CA ARG A 434 35.92 32.18 14.50
C ARG A 434 35.84 32.10 16.02
N ALA A 435 36.86 31.52 16.62
CA ALA A 435 36.96 31.41 18.07
C ALA A 435 38.41 31.37 18.54
N ASN A 436 38.63 31.62 19.81
CA ASN A 436 39.93 31.44 20.46
C ASN A 436 39.94 30.03 21.11
N VAL A 437 40.74 29.11 20.57
CA VAL A 437 40.87 27.73 21.03
C VAL A 437 42.27 27.57 21.67
N GLY A 438 42.34 27.36 22.96
CA GLY A 438 43.58 27.17 23.66
C GLY A 438 44.57 28.38 23.55
N GLY A 439 44.06 29.61 23.35
CA GLY A 439 44.85 30.82 23.19
C GLY A 439 45.28 31.11 21.74
N ARG A 440 44.83 30.36 20.74
CA ARG A 440 45.05 30.58 19.30
C ARG A 440 43.76 31.05 18.65
N LEU A 441 43.82 32.08 17.83
CA LEU A 441 42.66 32.53 17.04
C LEU A 441 42.46 31.57 15.83
N VAL A 442 41.40 30.78 15.88
CA VAL A 442 41.06 29.83 14.85
C VAL A 442 39.86 30.34 14.06
N CYS A 443 39.96 30.35 12.73
CA CYS A 443 38.90 30.74 11.82
C CYS A 443 38.56 29.53 10.94
N VAL A 444 37.30 29.12 10.95
CA VAL A 444 36.76 27.98 10.20
C VAL A 444 35.65 28.48 9.29
N GLY A 445 35.77 28.25 7.98
CA GLY A 445 34.73 28.75 7.07
C GLY A 445 35.06 28.56 5.58
N ASN A 446 34.31 29.28 4.77
CA ASN A 446 34.46 29.23 3.30
C ASN A 446 35.60 30.18 2.82
N GLU A 447 35.77 30.24 1.50
CA GLU A 447 36.76 31.10 0.84
C GLU A 447 36.68 32.57 1.29
N LYS A 448 35.46 33.11 1.50
CA LYS A 448 35.26 34.52 1.97
C LYS A 448 35.80 34.75 3.36
N MET A 449 35.76 33.76 4.25
CA MET A 449 36.35 33.82 5.57
C MET A 449 37.89 33.94 5.45
N MET A 450 38.48 33.16 4.56
CA MET A 450 39.96 33.24 4.34
C MET A 450 40.38 34.57 3.74
N GLU A 451 39.60 35.11 2.82
CA GLU A 451 39.83 36.46 2.28
C GLU A 451 39.68 37.54 3.33
N ALA A 452 38.68 37.45 4.22
CA ALA A 452 38.48 38.40 5.33
C ALA A 452 39.60 38.36 6.36
N VAL A 453 40.20 37.18 6.58
CA VAL A 453 41.39 37.01 7.45
C VAL A 453 42.68 37.45 6.74
N GLY A 454 42.65 37.62 5.41
CA GLY A 454 43.82 38.05 4.61
C GLY A 454 44.85 36.95 4.36
N THR A 455 44.43 35.70 4.39
CA THR A 455 45.30 34.54 4.16
C THR A 455 45.07 33.91 2.79
N ALA A 456 46.16 33.44 2.15
CA ALA A 456 46.06 32.72 0.88
C ALA A 456 45.52 31.29 1.15
N TRP A 457 44.56 30.87 0.39
CA TRP A 457 43.96 29.55 0.48
C TRP A 457 44.20 28.72 -0.80
N HIS A 458 44.06 27.41 -0.74
CA HIS A 458 44.22 26.50 -1.87
C HIS A 458 42.90 25.91 -2.33
N LYS A 459 42.63 25.92 -3.64
CA LYS A 459 41.49 25.24 -4.21
C LYS A 459 41.68 23.72 -4.06
N CYS A 460 40.67 23.04 -3.46
CA CYS A 460 40.68 21.57 -3.35
C CYS A 460 40.38 20.92 -4.69
N HIS A 461 40.98 19.78 -4.95
CA HIS A 461 40.70 18.98 -6.14
C HIS A 461 39.57 17.97 -5.92
N ARG A 462 39.15 17.74 -4.67
CA ARG A 462 38.01 16.88 -4.36
C ARG A 462 36.71 17.65 -4.44
N VAL A 463 35.67 16.94 -4.84
CA VAL A 463 34.30 17.47 -4.90
C VAL A 463 33.69 17.42 -3.51
N GLY A 464 33.06 18.50 -3.08
CA GLY A 464 32.39 18.59 -1.80
C GLY A 464 32.28 20.01 -1.25
N THR A 465 31.73 20.14 -0.04
CA THR A 465 31.76 21.36 0.72
C THR A 465 33.14 21.50 1.38
N ILE A 466 33.89 22.50 0.97
CA ILE A 466 35.26 22.70 1.45
C ILE A 466 35.21 23.71 2.60
N ILE A 467 35.69 23.29 3.75
CA ILE A 467 35.85 24.10 4.95
C ILE A 467 37.33 24.41 5.13
N HIS A 468 37.70 25.66 4.96
CA HIS A 468 39.06 26.14 5.14
C HIS A 468 39.28 26.50 6.62
N VAL A 469 40.52 26.26 7.09
CA VAL A 469 40.92 26.55 8.46
C VAL A 469 42.17 27.45 8.43
N ALA A 470 42.09 28.53 9.22
CA ALA A 470 43.23 29.39 9.44
C ALA A 470 43.48 29.56 10.96
N VAL A 471 44.73 29.57 11.39
CA VAL A 471 45.16 29.76 12.78
C VAL A 471 46.12 30.95 12.85
N ASP A 472 45.82 31.90 13.73
CA ASP A 472 46.60 33.14 13.92
C ASP A 472 46.92 33.86 12.58
N GLY A 473 45.94 33.89 11.66
CA GLY A 473 46.06 34.54 10.37
C GLY A 473 46.80 33.71 9.29
N LYS A 474 47.19 32.46 9.57
CA LYS A 474 47.86 31.59 8.63
C LYS A 474 46.93 30.45 8.19
N TYR A 475 46.90 30.15 6.90
CA TYR A 475 46.19 29.00 6.37
C TYR A 475 46.85 27.70 6.82
N VAL A 476 46.10 26.78 7.43
CA VAL A 476 46.62 25.53 7.97
C VAL A 476 46.05 24.30 7.32
N GLY A 477 45.04 24.47 6.46
CA GLY A 477 44.47 23.35 5.70
C GLY A 477 42.98 23.50 5.40
N HIS A 478 42.40 22.45 4.86
CA HIS A 478 40.95 22.38 4.62
C HIS A 478 40.42 20.98 4.88
N ILE A 479 39.11 20.92 5.14
CA ILE A 479 38.36 19.71 5.39
C ILE A 479 37.30 19.63 4.32
N VAL A 480 37.12 18.45 3.74
CA VAL A 480 36.09 18.16 2.73
C VAL A 480 34.95 17.43 3.41
N ILE A 481 33.77 18.00 3.31
CA ILE A 481 32.55 17.45 3.88
C ILE A 481 31.59 17.14 2.74
N ASN A 482 31.06 15.93 2.73
CA ASN A 482 30.06 15.48 1.77
C ASN A 482 28.89 14.77 2.46
N ASP A 483 27.77 14.76 1.78
CA ASP A 483 26.63 13.91 2.11
C ASP A 483 26.93 12.46 1.72
N HIS A 484 26.77 11.53 2.64
CA HIS A 484 27.16 10.14 2.45
C HIS A 484 26.13 9.39 1.58
N ILE A 485 26.61 8.77 0.48
CA ILE A 485 25.77 7.96 -0.41
C ILE A 485 25.38 6.68 0.33
N LYS A 486 24.07 6.31 0.29
CA LYS A 486 23.59 5.05 0.88
C LYS A 486 24.24 3.85 0.21
N ASP A 487 24.58 2.85 0.99
CA ASP A 487 25.34 1.68 0.56
C ASP A 487 24.65 0.91 -0.57
N ASP A 488 23.31 0.93 -0.61
CA ASP A 488 22.50 0.21 -1.60
C ASP A 488 22.05 1.07 -2.80
N SER A 489 22.39 2.37 -2.87
CA SER A 489 21.93 3.27 -3.95
C SER A 489 22.40 2.82 -5.34
N ALA A 490 23.65 2.41 -5.48
CA ALA A 490 24.17 1.91 -6.76
C ALA A 490 23.52 0.57 -7.15
N GLU A 491 23.31 -0.32 -6.18
CA GLU A 491 22.60 -1.58 -6.39
C GLU A 491 21.14 -1.31 -6.79
N ALA A 492 20.47 -0.35 -6.17
CA ALA A 492 19.11 0.04 -6.48
C ALA A 492 18.95 0.46 -7.95
N VAL A 493 19.82 1.35 -8.45
CA VAL A 493 19.79 1.78 -9.85
C VAL A 493 20.03 0.61 -10.81
N SER A 494 21.01 -0.26 -10.49
CA SER A 494 21.28 -1.48 -11.27
C SER A 494 20.07 -2.43 -11.27
N ALA A 495 19.43 -2.64 -10.12
CA ALA A 495 18.26 -3.50 -9.98
C ALA A 495 17.05 -2.96 -10.75
N LEU A 496 16.83 -1.64 -10.73
CA LEU A 496 15.77 -0.98 -11.51
C LEU A 496 15.93 -1.21 -13.00
N ARG A 497 17.16 -1.12 -13.54
CA ARG A 497 17.43 -1.45 -14.95
C ARG A 497 17.12 -2.92 -15.26
N LYS A 498 17.46 -3.85 -14.36
CA LYS A 498 17.16 -5.29 -14.53
C LYS A 498 15.66 -5.57 -14.56
N VAL A 499 14.87 -4.84 -13.80
CA VAL A 499 13.40 -4.96 -13.85
C VAL A 499 12.77 -4.10 -14.97
N GLY A 500 13.58 -3.54 -15.91
CA GLY A 500 13.11 -2.88 -17.12
C GLY A 500 12.67 -1.43 -16.94
N VAL A 501 13.21 -0.72 -15.96
CA VAL A 501 13.16 0.75 -15.90
C VAL A 501 14.13 1.29 -16.96
N GLU A 502 13.61 2.08 -17.89
CA GLU A 502 14.37 2.56 -19.05
C GLU A 502 15.21 3.80 -18.72
N ARG A 503 14.75 4.66 -17.80
CA ARG A 503 15.36 5.96 -17.51
C ARG A 503 15.39 6.21 -16.00
N THR A 504 16.57 6.54 -15.48
CA THR A 504 16.77 6.99 -14.10
C THR A 504 17.35 8.39 -14.13
N VAL A 505 16.77 9.32 -13.37
CA VAL A 505 17.12 10.75 -13.33
C VAL A 505 17.38 11.15 -11.90
N MET A 506 18.34 12.01 -11.63
CA MET A 506 18.56 12.61 -10.33
C MET A 506 18.30 14.11 -10.38
N LEU A 507 17.51 14.63 -9.43
CA LEU A 507 17.27 16.06 -9.23
C LEU A 507 17.90 16.51 -7.92
N THR A 508 18.61 17.64 -7.92
CA THR A 508 19.24 18.18 -6.70
C THR A 508 19.35 19.69 -6.74
N GLY A 509 19.32 20.32 -5.56
CA GLY A 509 19.67 21.72 -5.36
C GLY A 509 21.16 21.99 -5.31
N ASP A 510 22.00 20.95 -5.25
CA ASP A 510 23.46 21.06 -5.16
C ASP A 510 24.10 21.60 -6.44
N ARG A 511 25.38 21.97 -6.33
CA ARG A 511 26.18 22.41 -7.47
C ARG A 511 26.41 21.25 -8.44
N ASP A 512 26.59 21.60 -9.71
CA ASP A 512 26.78 20.64 -10.80
C ASP A 512 27.90 19.62 -10.56
N GLU A 513 29.03 20.08 -10.00
CA GLU A 513 30.20 19.23 -9.71
C GLU A 513 29.84 18.11 -8.69
N VAL A 514 29.08 18.44 -7.63
CA VAL A 514 28.65 17.49 -6.59
C VAL A 514 27.62 16.52 -7.17
N ALA A 515 26.65 17.05 -7.91
CA ALA A 515 25.63 16.26 -8.57
C ALA A 515 26.22 15.23 -9.54
N LYS A 516 27.21 15.66 -10.32
CA LYS A 516 27.91 14.80 -11.26
C LYS A 516 28.65 13.65 -10.56
N ASP A 517 29.40 13.92 -9.50
CA ASP A 517 30.12 12.90 -8.73
C ASP A 517 29.17 11.85 -8.16
N VAL A 518 28.07 12.28 -7.54
CA VAL A 518 27.05 11.34 -7.01
C VAL A 518 26.43 10.53 -8.13
N ALA A 519 26.02 11.16 -9.24
CA ALA A 519 25.39 10.48 -10.37
C ALA A 519 26.34 9.40 -10.97
N GLU A 520 27.60 9.70 -11.14
CA GLU A 520 28.61 8.75 -11.65
C GLU A 520 28.81 7.57 -10.68
N ARG A 521 28.89 7.82 -9.38
CA ARG A 521 29.10 6.79 -8.34
C ARG A 521 27.89 5.87 -8.19
N VAL A 522 26.67 6.41 -8.30
CA VAL A 522 25.40 5.64 -8.21
C VAL A 522 25.05 5.00 -9.56
N GLY A 523 25.61 5.50 -10.66
CA GLY A 523 25.38 4.99 -12.01
C GLY A 523 24.15 5.57 -12.69
N ILE A 524 23.75 6.80 -12.34
CA ILE A 524 22.66 7.54 -13.00
C ILE A 524 23.26 8.37 -14.14
N GLU A 525 22.70 8.26 -15.34
CA GLU A 525 23.23 8.93 -16.54
C GLU A 525 22.71 10.36 -16.72
N GLU A 526 21.52 10.64 -16.20
CA GLU A 526 20.88 11.95 -16.33
C GLU A 526 20.68 12.59 -14.96
N TYR A 527 21.16 13.81 -14.79
CA TYR A 527 20.96 14.59 -13.57
C TYR A 527 20.70 16.06 -13.88
N HIS A 528 20.03 16.77 -12.97
CA HIS A 528 19.80 18.19 -13.02
C HIS A 528 20.19 18.79 -11.67
N ALA A 529 21.09 19.77 -11.70
CA ALA A 529 21.70 20.39 -10.54
C ALA A 529 21.22 21.85 -10.36
N GLY A 530 21.44 22.41 -9.16
CA GLY A 530 21.12 23.81 -8.87
C GLY A 530 19.62 24.14 -8.87
N LEU A 531 18.76 23.16 -8.64
CA LEU A 531 17.31 23.31 -8.73
C LEU A 531 16.71 23.86 -7.43
N LEU A 532 15.80 24.83 -7.55
CA LEU A 532 14.88 25.21 -6.50
C LEU A 532 13.72 24.20 -6.41
N PRO A 533 12.97 24.13 -5.32
CA PRO A 533 11.83 23.22 -5.20
C PRO A 533 10.79 23.35 -6.34
N THR A 534 10.54 24.57 -6.81
CA THR A 534 9.66 24.87 -7.96
C THR A 534 10.22 24.32 -9.28
N ASP A 535 11.56 24.34 -9.43
CA ASP A 535 12.23 23.85 -10.62
C ASP A 535 12.17 22.33 -10.68
N LYS A 536 12.25 21.63 -9.53
CA LYS A 536 12.06 20.19 -9.46
C LYS A 536 10.68 19.77 -9.99
N VAL A 537 9.60 20.48 -9.60
CA VAL A 537 8.24 20.24 -10.12
C VAL A 537 8.22 20.40 -11.64
N SER A 538 8.79 21.50 -12.16
CA SER A 538 8.83 21.78 -13.60
C SER A 538 9.62 20.71 -14.37
N GLN A 539 10.70 20.19 -13.80
CA GLN A 539 11.46 19.09 -14.41
C GLN A 539 10.65 17.78 -14.45
N VAL A 540 9.96 17.44 -13.37
CA VAL A 540 9.07 16.25 -13.34
C VAL A 540 7.95 16.40 -14.36
N GLU A 541 7.32 17.60 -14.50
CA GLU A 541 6.32 17.85 -15.53
C GLU A 541 6.87 17.69 -16.95
N ARG A 542 8.09 18.15 -17.21
CA ARG A 542 8.75 17.93 -18.49
C ARG A 542 8.91 16.43 -18.76
N LEU A 543 9.43 15.67 -17.80
CA LEU A 543 9.64 14.23 -17.91
C LEU A 543 8.32 13.46 -18.10
N LEU A 544 7.23 13.90 -17.44
CA LEU A 544 5.87 13.36 -17.63
C LEU A 544 5.38 13.56 -19.06
N ASN A 545 5.68 14.69 -19.69
CA ASN A 545 5.32 14.97 -21.08
C ASN A 545 6.20 14.23 -22.10
N GLU A 546 7.45 13.93 -21.75
CA GLU A 546 8.41 13.24 -22.64
C GLU A 546 8.24 11.71 -22.62
N LYS A 547 7.71 11.13 -21.54
CA LYS A 547 7.57 9.68 -21.41
C LYS A 547 6.54 9.10 -22.38
N LYS A 548 6.65 7.80 -22.68
CA LYS A 548 5.64 7.05 -23.44
C LYS A 548 4.32 6.99 -22.67
N ALA A 549 3.20 6.94 -23.38
CA ALA A 549 1.86 6.99 -22.79
C ALA A 549 1.53 5.75 -21.92
N ASP A 550 2.14 4.61 -22.21
CA ASP A 550 1.96 3.33 -21.50
C ASP A 550 2.94 3.12 -20.33
N VAL A 551 3.83 4.09 -20.09
CA VAL A 551 4.87 4.04 -19.06
C VAL A 551 4.52 5.02 -17.94
N THR A 552 4.75 4.64 -16.68
CA THR A 552 4.60 5.51 -15.52
C THR A 552 5.95 6.05 -15.05
N LEU A 553 5.89 7.26 -14.46
CA LEU A 553 7.00 7.95 -13.83
C LEU A 553 6.83 7.95 -12.31
N ALA A 554 7.82 7.45 -11.58
CA ALA A 554 7.90 7.61 -10.14
C ALA A 554 8.87 8.74 -9.76
N PHE A 555 8.48 9.55 -8.77
CA PHE A 555 9.40 10.42 -8.04
C PHE A 555 9.68 9.82 -6.67
N VAL A 556 10.96 9.78 -6.29
CA VAL A 556 11.43 9.22 -5.02
C VAL A 556 12.08 10.33 -4.22
N GLY A 557 11.60 10.58 -3.00
CA GLY A 557 12.07 11.64 -2.13
C GLY A 557 11.88 11.31 -0.65
N ASP A 558 12.41 12.16 0.25
CA ASP A 558 12.22 12.06 1.69
C ASP A 558 10.88 12.62 2.20
N GLY A 559 10.17 13.33 1.34
CA GLY A 559 8.81 13.87 1.56
C GLY A 559 8.72 15.15 2.37
N ILE A 560 9.78 15.59 3.03
CA ILE A 560 9.73 16.82 3.86
C ILE A 560 9.69 18.05 2.94
N ASN A 561 10.60 18.13 1.99
CA ASN A 561 10.71 19.26 1.06
C ASN A 561 10.06 19.00 -0.30
N ASP A 562 9.85 17.73 -0.64
CA ASP A 562 9.45 17.27 -1.97
C ASP A 562 7.98 16.87 -2.08
N ALA A 563 7.15 17.11 -1.05
CA ALA A 563 5.73 16.78 -1.07
C ALA A 563 4.96 17.28 -2.33
N PRO A 564 5.20 18.50 -2.85
CA PRO A 564 4.57 18.92 -4.10
C PRO A 564 5.03 18.12 -5.33
N VAL A 565 6.29 17.66 -5.35
CA VAL A 565 6.87 16.87 -6.43
C VAL A 565 6.34 15.44 -6.39
N LEU A 566 6.26 14.83 -5.18
CA LEU A 566 5.66 13.52 -4.95
C LEU A 566 4.23 13.44 -5.47
N LYS A 567 3.40 14.44 -5.15
CA LYS A 567 2.00 14.51 -5.62
C LYS A 567 1.87 14.78 -7.12
N ARG A 568 2.89 15.33 -7.77
CA ARG A 568 2.84 15.66 -9.20
C ARG A 568 3.22 14.49 -10.09
N ALA A 569 4.02 13.55 -9.61
CA ALA A 569 4.41 12.33 -10.33
C ALA A 569 3.19 11.39 -10.57
N ASP A 570 3.33 10.41 -11.46
CA ASP A 570 2.33 9.33 -11.57
C ASP A 570 2.32 8.46 -10.31
N ILE A 571 3.47 8.35 -9.65
CA ILE A 571 3.64 7.65 -8.36
C ILE A 571 4.64 8.44 -7.52
N GLY A 572 4.23 8.86 -6.33
CA GLY A 572 5.12 9.37 -5.31
C GLY A 572 5.63 8.24 -4.41
N ILE A 573 6.94 8.10 -4.27
CA ILE A 573 7.57 7.11 -3.39
C ILE A 573 8.32 7.85 -2.28
N ALA A 574 7.92 7.67 -1.02
CA ALA A 574 8.61 8.24 0.12
C ALA A 574 9.62 7.25 0.70
N MET A 575 10.79 7.80 1.08
CA MET A 575 11.87 7.08 1.74
C MET A 575 11.80 7.30 3.25
N GLY A 576 12.19 6.26 4.04
CA GLY A 576 12.47 6.40 5.47
C GLY A 576 11.32 6.90 6.33
N ALA A 577 10.09 6.47 6.07
CA ALA A 577 8.86 7.00 6.66
C ALA A 577 8.72 6.89 8.20
N LEU A 578 9.67 6.28 8.88
CA LEU A 578 9.64 6.12 10.35
C LEU A 578 9.76 7.45 11.11
N GLY A 579 10.01 8.59 10.43
CA GLY A 579 10.17 9.92 11.04
C GLY A 579 9.36 11.06 10.43
N SER A 580 8.84 10.93 9.20
CA SER A 580 8.19 12.05 8.49
C SER A 580 6.72 11.79 8.17
N ASP A 581 5.85 12.39 8.96
CA ASP A 581 4.40 12.36 8.77
C ASP A 581 3.98 12.96 7.42
N ALA A 582 4.63 14.03 7.00
CA ALA A 582 4.37 14.71 5.73
C ALA A 582 4.72 13.83 4.52
N ALA A 583 5.80 13.02 4.64
CA ALA A 583 6.17 12.07 3.60
C ALA A 583 5.13 10.96 3.44
N ILE A 584 4.70 10.39 4.58
CA ILE A 584 3.66 9.35 4.60
C ILE A 584 2.38 9.88 3.95
N GLU A 585 1.95 11.09 4.24
CA GLU A 585 0.72 11.67 3.70
C GLU A 585 0.82 11.98 2.20
N ALA A 586 1.96 12.48 1.74
CA ALA A 586 2.14 12.94 0.37
C ALA A 586 2.40 11.84 -0.65
N ALA A 587 2.98 10.70 -0.23
CA ALA A 587 3.40 9.63 -1.13
C ALA A 587 2.29 8.59 -1.35
N ASP A 588 2.36 7.88 -2.46
CA ASP A 588 1.49 6.75 -2.84
C ASP A 588 2.09 5.40 -2.41
N VAL A 589 3.41 5.36 -2.32
CA VAL A 589 4.19 4.22 -1.86
C VAL A 589 5.19 4.69 -0.82
N VAL A 590 5.33 3.93 0.27
CA VAL A 590 6.22 4.27 1.37
C VAL A 590 7.19 3.12 1.62
N LEU A 591 8.48 3.40 1.61
CA LEU A 591 9.53 2.45 1.97
C LEU A 591 9.90 2.65 3.44
N MET A 592 9.63 1.64 4.26
CA MET A 592 9.71 1.77 5.73
C MET A 592 11.16 1.76 6.25
N ASP A 593 12.07 1.12 5.54
CA ASP A 593 13.45 0.89 5.96
C ASP A 593 14.50 1.77 5.26
N ASP A 594 14.06 2.82 4.62
CA ASP A 594 14.94 3.81 3.97
C ASP A 594 15.94 3.25 2.92
N LYS A 595 15.59 2.10 2.27
CA LYS A 595 16.42 1.44 1.26
C LYS A 595 15.92 1.65 -0.16
N PRO A 596 16.61 2.40 -1.03
CA PRO A 596 16.26 2.58 -2.43
C PRO A 596 16.13 1.27 -3.22
N SER A 597 16.87 0.22 -2.85
CA SER A 597 16.82 -1.10 -3.51
C SER A 597 15.44 -1.76 -3.47
N LYS A 598 14.60 -1.43 -2.48
CA LYS A 598 13.23 -1.93 -2.38
C LYS A 598 12.28 -1.44 -3.47
N ILE A 599 12.60 -0.38 -4.19
CA ILE A 599 11.80 0.08 -5.33
C ILE A 599 11.75 -1.00 -6.42
N ALA A 600 12.89 -1.61 -6.74
CA ALA A 600 12.93 -2.70 -7.72
C ALA A 600 12.12 -3.92 -7.26
N LEU A 601 12.13 -4.22 -5.96
CA LEU A 601 11.30 -5.27 -5.37
C LEU A 601 9.81 -4.93 -5.46
N ALA A 602 9.41 -3.68 -5.20
CA ALA A 602 8.03 -3.21 -5.36
C ALA A 602 7.52 -3.42 -6.79
N VAL A 603 8.33 -3.06 -7.78
CA VAL A 603 8.04 -3.28 -9.21
C VAL A 603 7.88 -4.77 -9.51
N ALA A 604 8.76 -5.62 -9.00
CA ALA A 604 8.70 -7.07 -9.22
C ALA A 604 7.42 -7.68 -8.61
N ILE A 605 7.05 -7.28 -7.39
CA ILE A 605 5.80 -7.71 -6.72
C ILE A 605 4.59 -7.24 -7.54
N ALA A 606 4.56 -5.98 -7.95
CA ALA A 606 3.47 -5.41 -8.72
C ALA A 606 3.28 -6.16 -10.05
N ARG A 607 4.33 -6.40 -10.81
CA ARG A 607 4.27 -7.15 -12.08
C ARG A 607 3.81 -8.58 -11.89
N ARG A 608 4.25 -9.25 -10.82
CA ARG A 608 3.80 -10.61 -10.50
C ARG A 608 2.32 -10.62 -10.15
N THR A 609 1.84 -9.66 -9.35
CA THR A 609 0.43 -9.50 -8.97
C THR A 609 -0.45 -9.31 -10.21
N ILE A 610 -0.11 -8.36 -11.07
CA ILE A 610 -0.82 -8.12 -12.33
C ILE A 610 -0.78 -9.35 -13.25
N GLY A 611 0.36 -10.05 -13.30
CA GLY A 611 0.51 -11.30 -14.06
C GLY A 611 -0.45 -12.38 -13.61
N ILE A 612 -0.60 -12.58 -12.30
CA ILE A 612 -1.55 -13.55 -11.71
C ILE A 612 -2.99 -13.12 -11.99
N ALA A 613 -3.34 -11.85 -11.79
CA ALA A 613 -4.67 -11.32 -12.09
C ALA A 613 -5.03 -11.56 -13.57
N ARG A 614 -4.12 -11.27 -14.49
CA ARG A 614 -4.32 -11.52 -15.93
C ARG A 614 -4.49 -13.02 -16.27
N GLN A 615 -3.72 -13.90 -15.62
CA GLN A 615 -3.89 -15.34 -15.76
C GLN A 615 -5.30 -15.77 -15.35
N ASN A 616 -5.80 -15.30 -14.21
CA ASN A 616 -7.14 -15.61 -13.74
C ASN A 616 -8.22 -15.13 -14.71
N VAL A 617 -8.08 -13.90 -15.22
CA VAL A 617 -9.02 -13.33 -16.20
C VAL A 617 -9.09 -14.19 -17.47
N TRP A 618 -7.95 -14.48 -18.09
CA TRP A 618 -7.92 -15.25 -19.33
C TRP A 618 -8.38 -16.71 -19.14
N PHE A 619 -8.02 -17.34 -18.02
CA PHE A 619 -8.44 -18.69 -17.69
C PHE A 619 -9.96 -18.75 -17.49
N ALA A 620 -10.53 -17.84 -16.69
CA ALA A 620 -11.96 -17.82 -16.43
C ALA A 620 -12.78 -17.55 -17.71
N ILE A 621 -12.39 -16.57 -18.53
CA ILE A 621 -13.05 -16.27 -19.80
C ILE A 621 -12.93 -17.46 -20.77
N GLY A 622 -11.76 -18.06 -20.90
CA GLY A 622 -11.52 -19.17 -21.82
C GLY A 622 -12.39 -20.38 -21.51
N VAL A 623 -12.47 -20.80 -20.25
CA VAL A 623 -13.32 -21.92 -19.84
C VAL A 623 -14.80 -21.61 -20.05
N LYS A 624 -15.25 -20.39 -19.68
CA LYS A 624 -16.66 -19.97 -19.87
C LYS A 624 -17.07 -19.99 -21.34
N VAL A 625 -16.24 -19.40 -22.22
CA VAL A 625 -16.52 -19.42 -23.65
C VAL A 625 -16.61 -20.86 -24.21
N ALA A 626 -15.70 -21.74 -23.79
CA ALA A 626 -15.73 -23.14 -24.21
C ALA A 626 -17.04 -23.82 -23.81
N ILE A 627 -17.52 -23.65 -22.59
CA ILE A 627 -18.74 -24.26 -22.10
C ILE A 627 -20.00 -23.65 -22.74
N LEU A 628 -20.01 -22.31 -22.91
CA LEU A 628 -21.11 -21.66 -23.64
C LEU A 628 -21.25 -22.17 -25.06
N LEU A 629 -20.14 -22.46 -25.74
CA LEU A 629 -20.16 -23.09 -27.05
C LEU A 629 -20.73 -24.53 -26.99
N LEU A 630 -20.28 -25.33 -26.00
CA LEU A 630 -20.84 -26.70 -25.82
C LEU A 630 -22.33 -26.66 -25.49
N ALA A 631 -22.78 -25.73 -24.65
CA ALA A 631 -24.20 -25.55 -24.35
C ALA A 631 -25.01 -25.13 -25.57
N ALA A 632 -24.49 -24.23 -26.41
CA ALA A 632 -25.15 -23.81 -27.65
C ALA A 632 -25.34 -24.99 -28.66
N PHE A 633 -24.37 -25.93 -28.71
CA PHE A 633 -24.47 -27.11 -29.52
C PHE A 633 -25.35 -28.23 -28.88
N GLY A 634 -25.93 -27.98 -27.70
CA GLY A 634 -26.78 -28.93 -27.00
C GLY A 634 -26.04 -30.08 -26.30
N MET A 635 -24.71 -29.96 -26.15
CA MET A 635 -23.86 -30.91 -25.41
C MET A 635 -23.62 -30.49 -23.96
N GLY A 636 -24.10 -29.30 -23.55
CA GLY A 636 -23.97 -28.77 -22.19
C GLY A 636 -25.00 -29.41 -21.26
N THR A 637 -24.57 -29.81 -20.06
CA THR A 637 -25.44 -30.21 -18.96
C THR A 637 -25.36 -29.20 -17.84
N MET A 638 -26.38 -29.11 -16.98
CA MET A 638 -26.36 -28.24 -15.80
C MET A 638 -25.16 -28.56 -14.86
N TRP A 639 -24.83 -29.85 -14.73
CA TRP A 639 -23.67 -30.32 -13.97
C TRP A 639 -22.35 -29.75 -14.51
N MET A 640 -22.17 -29.79 -15.84
CA MET A 640 -20.96 -29.19 -16.46
C MET A 640 -20.89 -27.67 -16.21
N ALA A 641 -22.03 -27.01 -16.27
CA ALA A 641 -22.12 -25.56 -16.02
C ALA A 641 -21.62 -25.20 -14.61
N VAL A 642 -22.14 -25.91 -13.62
CA VAL A 642 -21.81 -25.65 -12.19
C VAL A 642 -20.38 -26.07 -11.88
N PHE A 643 -19.91 -27.23 -12.30
CA PHE A 643 -18.52 -27.65 -12.10
C PHE A 643 -17.53 -26.68 -12.74
N ALA A 644 -17.87 -26.12 -13.89
CA ALA A 644 -17.02 -25.15 -14.54
C ALA A 644 -16.99 -23.81 -13.78
N ASP A 645 -18.14 -23.33 -13.32
CA ASP A 645 -18.20 -22.04 -12.62
C ASP A 645 -17.48 -22.12 -11.28
N VAL A 646 -17.89 -23.04 -10.40
CA VAL A 646 -17.30 -23.23 -9.09
C VAL A 646 -15.87 -23.74 -9.17
N GLY A 647 -15.57 -24.68 -10.06
CA GLY A 647 -14.22 -25.23 -10.25
C GLY A 647 -13.23 -24.16 -10.72
N VAL A 648 -13.64 -23.30 -11.67
CA VAL A 648 -12.82 -22.18 -12.13
C VAL A 648 -12.63 -21.17 -11.03
N THR A 649 -13.66 -20.85 -10.25
CA THR A 649 -13.57 -19.93 -9.11
C THR A 649 -12.56 -20.44 -8.09
N VAL A 650 -12.65 -21.69 -7.66
CA VAL A 650 -11.70 -22.31 -6.71
C VAL A 650 -10.27 -22.26 -7.25
N LEU A 651 -10.05 -22.63 -8.51
CA LEU A 651 -8.73 -22.60 -9.13
C LEU A 651 -8.17 -21.18 -9.23
N ALA A 652 -9.01 -20.20 -9.59
CA ALA A 652 -8.62 -18.79 -9.69
C ALA A 652 -8.29 -18.21 -8.32
N VAL A 653 -9.04 -18.57 -7.28
CA VAL A 653 -8.75 -18.18 -5.87
C VAL A 653 -7.42 -18.80 -5.41
N LEU A 654 -7.19 -20.09 -5.65
CA LEU A 654 -5.92 -20.74 -5.31
C LEU A 654 -4.74 -20.12 -6.05
N ASN A 655 -4.93 -19.69 -7.30
CA ASN A 655 -3.91 -18.97 -8.06
C ASN A 655 -3.69 -17.56 -7.48
N ALA A 656 -4.74 -16.84 -7.09
CA ALA A 656 -4.68 -15.53 -6.46
C ALA A 656 -3.87 -15.55 -5.15
N MET A 657 -4.03 -16.59 -4.33
CA MET A 657 -3.26 -16.78 -3.09
C MET A 657 -1.74 -16.87 -3.31
N ARG A 658 -1.25 -17.09 -4.53
CA ARG A 658 0.18 -17.04 -4.85
C ARG A 658 0.75 -15.63 -4.77
N ALA A 659 -0.10 -14.60 -4.91
CA ALA A 659 0.30 -13.22 -4.74
C ALA A 659 0.71 -12.89 -3.29
N LEU A 660 0.14 -13.58 -2.30
CA LEU A 660 0.53 -13.45 -0.89
C LEU A 660 1.97 -13.89 -0.59
N LYS A 661 2.53 -14.77 -1.44
CA LYS A 661 3.90 -15.28 -1.30
C LYS A 661 4.92 -14.50 -2.14
N SER A 662 4.48 -13.37 -2.69
CA SER A 662 5.31 -12.53 -3.57
C SER A 662 6.41 -11.80 -2.85
#